data_3eab01acafa55bbc018ed5ce03a9cde2
#
_entry.id   3eab01acafa55bbc018ed5ce03a9cde2
#
_cell.length_a   1.000
_cell.length_b   1.000
_cell.length_c   1.000
_cell.angle_alpha   90.00
_cell.angle_beta   90.00
_cell.angle_gamma   90.00
#
_symmetry.space_group_name_H-M   'P 1'
#
loop_
_entity.id
_entity.type
_entity.pdbx_description
1 polymer ?
#
loop_
_entity_poly.entity_id
_entity_poly.type
_entity_poly.pdbx_seq_one_letter_code
_entity_poly.pdbx_strand_id
1 'polypeptide(L)'
;MPVQVTYPGVYIQELPSGRHTITGVATSITAFVGRALYGPVEEPITIFSFGDYQRFFGGLAYDFPMSYAVQDFFLNGGSQAVIVRLFEPKTTLSLDEWTKNAASAARAVQQAADDNKNTTASNNPAGAAGEVGTLSGDGGNTTPKSVVDAVQDVANNQTDEPGKTVAQSLLKIAQNAAGKSGATADSVKKAIDNAITNNTYETPPYPTATLTLKVYGPAVAPIKAALTPIQGAIDALFGDDGNSESQALLKLINGNPSATTPTQPNIPAAVKILTDAATNAANLVSGSDNKKIAQQVAAEVKGDNIKAALDAAIQALIGSDILTKIAPYPEVQTALKTILGSSQSGFQAALDIFDTDGNKFKTTQPTVADVSKKLENIDNKFIKDAATMAAAATNQTLKGLFDAVLAAIPVAAAAAVPAGQTLTLEAANPGTWGTKLTATVNTQGITDKVAENFASYGLNKNDLFNLTVQITYPNGTTDFEQFTNVTIKKTTPPSPNRLDLVLNHESRLLRVPLDAKNQPQLPSITPPGGATSQVAGGDNGKNLSVETYTGDQDQRTGIYALEKIELFNIMCIPPDQRIAENNIDPLVYTEALSYCSERRAMLIVDPPTTWLGEVKNGNISQLQPTQVGIEGPETINAAVYFPRVIKEDPMMKNQLDTFSACGIIAGIYAATDVTRGVWKAPAGLDAGILGINSLELKLTDQQNGVLNPLGINCLRTFPIVGSVVWGDRTLRGADILDSDYKYVSVRRLTLYIEESLYQGTKWAVFEPNNENLWSALRLSVGSFMESLSRQGAFYSYQVVCDKTTTTQRDIDLGIVNVLVQFAPVKPAEFVVIQIQQQAGQTT
;
A
#
# COMPACT_ATOMS: atom_id res chain seq x y z
N MET A 1 -0.19 -59.10 20.80
CA MET A 1 -0.03 -60.56 20.73
C MET A 1 -1.01 -61.19 21.68
N PRO A 2 -1.72 -62.26 21.31
CA PRO A 2 -2.65 -62.90 22.23
C PRO A 2 -1.88 -63.37 23.45
N VAL A 3 -2.44 -63.14 24.64
CA VAL A 3 -1.86 -63.63 25.90
C VAL A 3 -1.91 -65.12 25.90
N GLN A 4 -0.74 -65.78 26.04
CA GLN A 4 -0.71 -67.22 26.20
C GLN A 4 -1.19 -67.62 27.61
N VAL A 5 -2.34 -68.28 27.70
CA VAL A 5 -2.90 -68.82 28.95
C VAL A 5 -2.25 -70.16 29.28
N THR A 6 -1.40 -70.15 30.34
CA THR A 6 -0.62 -71.36 30.68
C THR A 6 -0.97 -71.97 32.05
N TYR A 7 -1.72 -71.29 32.92
CA TYR A 7 -2.13 -71.71 34.24
C TYR A 7 -3.49 -71.09 34.65
N PRO A 8 -4.22 -71.67 35.59
CA PRO A 8 -5.44 -71.04 36.08
C PRO A 8 -5.12 -69.74 36.80
N GLY A 9 -5.61 -68.58 36.27
CA GLY A 9 -5.29 -67.23 36.80
C GLY A 9 -6.04 -66.18 36.03
N VAL A 10 -5.92 -64.92 36.51
CA VAL A 10 -6.42 -63.73 35.80
C VAL A 10 -5.34 -63.27 34.84
N TYR A 11 -5.70 -63.17 33.58
CA TYR A 11 -4.84 -62.63 32.53
C TYR A 11 -5.33 -61.23 32.14
N ILE A 12 -4.44 -60.25 32.14
CA ILE A 12 -4.74 -58.91 31.69
C ILE A 12 -4.14 -58.77 30.29
N GLN A 13 -4.98 -58.46 29.36
CA GLN A 13 -4.59 -58.10 28.00
C GLN A 13 -4.99 -56.62 27.75
N GLU A 14 -4.01 -55.80 27.51
CA GLU A 14 -4.29 -54.46 27.02
C GLU A 14 -4.67 -54.52 25.55
N LEU A 15 -5.93 -54.17 25.26
CA LEU A 15 -6.39 -53.99 23.90
C LEU A 15 -6.38 -52.51 23.58
N PRO A 16 -6.01 -52.13 22.36
CA PRO A 16 -6.21 -50.74 21.94
C PRO A 16 -7.66 -50.35 22.20
N SER A 17 -7.89 -49.22 22.85
CA SER A 17 -9.23 -48.87 23.34
C SER A 17 -10.28 -48.66 22.22
N GLY A 18 -9.84 -48.54 20.96
CA GLY A 18 -10.73 -48.24 19.81
C GLY A 18 -11.46 -46.90 19.97
N ARG A 19 -11.09 -46.14 21.00
CA ARG A 19 -11.70 -44.83 21.25
C ARG A 19 -11.02 -43.75 20.42
N HIS A 20 -11.74 -43.10 19.56
CA HIS A 20 -11.37 -41.89 18.87
C HIS A 20 -11.93 -40.73 19.67
N THR A 21 -11.07 -40.04 20.46
CA THR A 21 -11.48 -38.89 21.27
C THR A 21 -11.78 -37.72 20.38
N ILE A 22 -13.01 -37.20 20.47
CA ILE A 22 -13.37 -35.96 19.79
C ILE A 22 -12.90 -34.78 20.65
N THR A 23 -12.01 -33.97 20.09
CA THR A 23 -11.57 -32.72 20.69
C THR A 23 -12.46 -31.60 20.19
N GLY A 24 -12.95 -30.75 21.10
CA GLY A 24 -13.70 -29.56 20.71
C GLY A 24 -12.83 -28.61 19.87
N VAL A 25 -13.40 -28.09 18.81
CA VAL A 25 -12.74 -27.08 17.95
C VAL A 25 -12.68 -25.70 18.63
N ALA A 26 -11.95 -24.77 18.08
CA ALA A 26 -12.02 -23.36 18.49
C ALA A 26 -13.42 -22.81 18.23
N THR A 27 -13.86 -21.86 19.07
CA THR A 27 -15.21 -21.26 19.00
C THR A 27 -15.22 -19.80 18.57
N SER A 28 -14.06 -19.14 18.54
CA SER A 28 -13.96 -17.69 18.42
C SER A 28 -12.91 -17.20 17.42
N ILE A 29 -12.48 -18.05 16.47
CA ILE A 29 -11.66 -17.59 15.34
C ILE A 29 -12.52 -16.67 14.50
N THR A 30 -12.13 -15.39 14.44
CA THR A 30 -12.90 -14.35 13.77
C THR A 30 -12.30 -14.00 12.43
N ALA A 31 -13.06 -14.13 11.35
CA ALA A 31 -12.71 -13.66 10.03
C ALA A 31 -13.10 -12.19 9.86
N PHE A 32 -12.16 -11.36 9.43
CA PHE A 32 -12.41 -9.97 9.02
C PHE A 32 -12.17 -9.85 7.53
N VAL A 33 -13.18 -9.38 6.80
CA VAL A 33 -13.12 -9.18 5.35
C VAL A 33 -13.29 -7.71 5.02
N GLY A 34 -12.35 -7.14 4.28
CA GLY A 34 -12.39 -5.72 3.94
C GLY A 34 -11.06 -5.15 3.47
N ARG A 35 -10.95 -3.81 3.45
CA ARG A 35 -9.75 -3.10 3.02
C ARG A 35 -8.76 -2.94 4.15
N ALA A 36 -7.47 -3.00 3.79
CA ALA A 36 -6.35 -2.71 4.68
C ALA A 36 -5.29 -1.89 3.94
N LEU A 37 -4.39 -1.24 4.69
CA LEU A 37 -3.37 -0.35 4.13
C LEU A 37 -2.45 -1.09 3.15
N TYR A 38 -1.99 -2.26 3.51
CA TYR A 38 -1.24 -3.16 2.63
C TYR A 38 -1.49 -4.63 3.04
N GLY A 39 -0.72 -5.56 2.48
CA GLY A 39 -0.84 -6.99 2.71
C GLY A 39 -1.38 -7.73 1.50
N PRO A 40 -1.28 -9.06 1.48
CA PRO A 40 -1.74 -9.87 0.36
C PRO A 40 -3.24 -9.67 0.13
N VAL A 41 -3.62 -9.61 -1.14
CA VAL A 41 -5.02 -9.48 -1.55
C VAL A 41 -5.60 -10.87 -1.71
N GLU A 42 -6.81 -11.10 -1.14
CA GLU A 42 -7.55 -12.37 -1.21
C GLU A 42 -6.77 -13.60 -0.73
N GLU A 43 -5.75 -13.35 0.10
CA GLU A 43 -5.00 -14.40 0.78
C GLU A 43 -5.24 -14.28 2.29
N PRO A 44 -5.93 -15.24 2.92
CA PRO A 44 -6.27 -15.16 4.34
C PRO A 44 -5.01 -15.34 5.19
N ILE A 45 -4.75 -14.38 6.05
CA ILE A 45 -3.63 -14.41 7.00
C ILE A 45 -4.17 -14.54 8.42
N THR A 46 -3.75 -15.59 9.11
CA THR A 46 -4.05 -15.77 10.54
C THR A 46 -3.11 -14.92 11.39
N ILE A 47 -3.69 -14.17 12.31
CA ILE A 47 -2.99 -13.30 13.24
C ILE A 47 -3.44 -13.57 14.68
N PHE A 48 -2.55 -13.37 15.65
CA PHE A 48 -2.77 -13.64 17.07
C PHE A 48 -2.69 -12.40 17.95
N SER A 49 -2.42 -11.26 17.34
CA SER A 49 -2.35 -9.97 18.03
C SER A 49 -2.58 -8.81 17.06
N PHE A 50 -2.92 -7.64 17.60
CA PHE A 50 -2.94 -6.42 16.78
C PHE A 50 -1.54 -6.04 16.27
N GLY A 51 -0.47 -6.41 16.99
CA GLY A 51 0.91 -6.26 16.51
C GLY A 51 1.19 -7.06 15.24
N ASP A 52 0.59 -8.26 15.09
CA ASP A 52 0.67 -9.01 13.84
C ASP A 52 -0.11 -8.30 12.72
N TYR A 53 -1.31 -7.75 13.03
CA TYR A 53 -2.04 -6.95 12.06
C TYR A 53 -1.20 -5.75 11.58
N GLN A 54 -0.53 -5.05 12.47
CA GLN A 54 0.36 -3.94 12.11
C GLN A 54 1.47 -4.41 11.16
N ARG A 55 2.06 -5.57 11.43
CA ARG A 55 3.16 -6.12 10.63
C ARG A 55 2.71 -6.58 9.25
N PHE A 56 1.53 -7.20 9.13
CA PHE A 56 1.04 -7.78 7.88
C PHE A 56 0.14 -6.85 7.07
N PHE A 57 -0.54 -5.89 7.73
CA PHE A 57 -1.57 -5.06 7.11
C PHE A 57 -1.42 -3.56 7.36
N GLY A 58 -0.36 -3.12 8.05
CA GLY A 58 0.01 -1.70 8.21
C GLY A 58 -0.58 -0.99 9.42
N GLY A 59 -1.35 -1.67 10.25
CA GLY A 59 -1.93 -1.09 11.45
C GLY A 59 -3.14 -0.20 11.18
N LEU A 60 -3.38 0.77 12.07
CA LEU A 60 -4.50 1.69 11.93
C LEU A 60 -4.33 2.57 10.69
N ALA A 61 -5.40 2.69 9.93
CA ALA A 61 -5.47 3.55 8.77
C ALA A 61 -6.84 4.22 8.70
N TYR A 62 -6.85 5.56 8.64
CA TYR A 62 -8.07 6.37 8.68
C TYR A 62 -9.13 5.90 7.66
N ASP A 63 -8.71 5.64 6.43
CA ASP A 63 -9.61 5.27 5.33
C ASP A 63 -10.08 3.80 5.39
N PHE A 64 -9.57 2.98 6.32
CA PHE A 64 -9.84 1.55 6.36
C PHE A 64 -10.38 1.08 7.71
N PRO A 65 -11.70 1.15 7.92
CA PRO A 65 -12.37 0.80 9.18
C PRO A 65 -12.05 -0.59 9.71
N MET A 66 -11.75 -1.57 8.85
CA MET A 66 -11.36 -2.91 9.28
C MET A 66 -10.20 -2.90 10.27
N SER A 67 -9.24 -1.97 10.11
CA SER A 67 -8.09 -1.85 11.01
C SER A 67 -8.51 -1.55 12.46
N TYR A 68 -9.55 -0.75 12.64
CA TYR A 68 -10.12 -0.41 13.95
C TYR A 68 -10.95 -1.56 14.52
N ALA A 69 -11.73 -2.25 13.69
CA ALA A 69 -12.51 -3.40 14.12
C ALA A 69 -11.60 -4.54 14.61
N VAL A 70 -10.48 -4.80 13.93
CA VAL A 70 -9.48 -5.78 14.36
C VAL A 70 -8.80 -5.36 15.66
N GLN A 71 -8.47 -4.07 15.84
CA GLN A 71 -7.93 -3.55 17.11
C GLN A 71 -8.92 -3.77 18.25
N ASP A 72 -10.18 -3.44 18.02
CA ASP A 72 -11.26 -3.59 18.99
C ASP A 72 -11.49 -5.05 19.38
N PHE A 73 -11.38 -5.97 18.43
CA PHE A 73 -11.45 -7.41 18.67
C PHE A 73 -10.40 -7.87 19.68
N PHE A 74 -9.14 -7.56 19.44
CA PHE A 74 -8.07 -7.95 20.37
C PHE A 74 -8.18 -7.25 21.72
N LEU A 75 -8.61 -5.98 21.75
CA LEU A 75 -8.79 -5.22 22.98
C LEU A 75 -9.91 -5.81 23.86
N ASN A 76 -10.96 -6.37 23.25
CA ASN A 76 -12.12 -6.93 23.94
C ASN A 76 -12.00 -8.45 24.18
N GLY A 77 -10.83 -9.04 24.04
CA GLY A 77 -10.54 -10.43 24.44
C GLY A 77 -10.44 -11.42 23.29
N GLY A 78 -10.44 -10.96 22.05
CA GLY A 78 -10.11 -11.80 20.90
C GLY A 78 -8.66 -12.29 20.94
N SER A 79 -8.43 -13.53 20.51
CA SER A 79 -7.12 -14.15 20.56
C SER A 79 -6.59 -14.62 19.20
N GLN A 80 -7.48 -14.85 18.24
CA GLN A 80 -7.14 -15.31 16.90
C GLN A 80 -8.08 -14.73 15.86
N ALA A 81 -7.52 -14.06 14.86
CA ALA A 81 -8.30 -13.54 13.75
C ALA A 81 -7.69 -14.01 12.41
N VAL A 82 -8.55 -14.10 11.40
CA VAL A 82 -8.18 -14.34 10.01
C VAL A 82 -8.53 -13.09 9.21
N ILE A 83 -7.57 -12.50 8.57
CA ILE A 83 -7.75 -11.27 7.79
C ILE A 83 -7.76 -11.60 6.31
N VAL A 84 -8.83 -11.22 5.62
CA VAL A 84 -8.94 -11.25 4.17
C VAL A 84 -8.95 -9.81 3.69
N ARG A 85 -7.84 -9.38 3.10
CA ARG A 85 -7.76 -8.07 2.47
C ARG A 85 -8.36 -8.12 1.09
N LEU A 86 -9.34 -7.25 0.83
CA LEU A 86 -9.89 -7.00 -0.49
C LEU A 86 -9.30 -5.74 -1.11
N PHE A 87 -9.21 -5.75 -2.43
CA PHE A 87 -8.71 -4.60 -3.18
C PHE A 87 -9.44 -4.50 -4.52
N GLU A 88 -10.00 -3.33 -4.80
CA GLU A 88 -10.66 -3.03 -6.06
C GLU A 88 -9.77 -2.08 -6.88
N PRO A 89 -9.09 -2.55 -7.93
CA PRO A 89 -8.20 -1.72 -8.72
C PRO A 89 -8.97 -0.66 -9.50
N LYS A 90 -8.38 0.53 -9.67
CA LYS A 90 -8.90 1.55 -10.59
C LYS A 90 -8.74 1.14 -12.04
N THR A 91 -7.83 0.22 -12.30
CA THR A 91 -7.58 -0.33 -13.63
C THR A 91 -7.23 -1.80 -13.55
N THR A 92 -7.58 -2.55 -14.58
CA THR A 92 -7.16 -3.93 -14.79
C THR A 92 -5.95 -4.05 -15.72
N LEU A 93 -5.43 -2.90 -16.22
CA LEU A 93 -4.28 -2.88 -17.11
C LEU A 93 -3.00 -3.27 -16.37
N SER A 94 -2.13 -4.01 -17.02
CA SER A 94 -0.77 -4.24 -16.55
C SER A 94 0.04 -2.93 -16.53
N LEU A 95 1.13 -2.87 -15.76
CA LEU A 95 2.01 -1.71 -15.72
C LEU A 95 2.52 -1.31 -17.10
N ASP A 96 2.84 -2.29 -17.95
CA ASP A 96 3.28 -2.07 -19.33
C ASP A 96 2.19 -1.45 -20.20
N GLU A 97 0.96 -1.96 -20.12
CA GLU A 97 -0.19 -1.40 -20.82
C GLU A 97 -0.57 -0.02 -20.30
N TRP A 98 -0.56 0.16 -18.98
CA TRP A 98 -0.77 1.43 -18.34
C TRP A 98 0.20 2.49 -18.86
N THR A 99 1.48 2.18 -18.88
CA THR A 99 2.53 3.07 -19.37
C THR A 99 2.40 3.36 -20.86
N LYS A 100 2.07 2.33 -21.67
CA LYS A 100 1.81 2.48 -23.11
C LYS A 100 0.59 3.35 -23.38
N ASN A 101 -0.49 3.18 -22.63
CA ASN A 101 -1.71 3.95 -22.79
C ASN A 101 -1.49 5.42 -22.39
N ALA A 102 -0.76 5.68 -21.31
CA ALA A 102 -0.36 7.03 -20.92
C ALA A 102 0.44 7.72 -22.04
N ALA A 103 1.47 7.02 -22.56
CA ALA A 103 2.30 7.53 -23.63
C ALA A 103 1.52 7.71 -24.97
N SER A 104 0.58 6.82 -25.25
CA SER A 104 -0.29 6.91 -26.43
C SER A 104 -1.22 8.12 -26.36
N ALA A 105 -1.83 8.37 -25.20
CA ALA A 105 -2.67 9.54 -24.98
C ALA A 105 -1.88 10.85 -25.11
N ALA A 106 -0.66 10.90 -24.54
CA ALA A 106 0.20 12.06 -24.68
C ALA A 106 0.55 12.34 -26.16
N ARG A 107 0.88 11.28 -26.93
CA ARG A 107 1.14 11.41 -28.37
C ARG A 107 -0.09 11.85 -29.17
N ALA A 108 -1.28 11.36 -28.82
CA ALA A 108 -2.53 11.77 -29.46
C ALA A 108 -2.80 13.26 -29.25
N VAL A 109 -2.56 13.78 -28.04
CA VAL A 109 -2.66 15.22 -27.73
C VAL A 109 -1.62 16.03 -28.50
N GLN A 110 -0.38 15.55 -28.55
CA GLN A 110 0.68 16.19 -29.33
C GLN A 110 0.34 16.28 -30.82
N GLN A 111 -0.13 15.15 -31.37
CA GLN A 111 -0.53 15.08 -32.78
C GLN A 111 -1.70 16.03 -33.09
N ALA A 112 -2.73 16.09 -32.24
CA ALA A 112 -3.83 17.01 -32.41
C ALA A 112 -3.39 18.47 -32.35
N ALA A 113 -2.44 18.80 -31.47
CA ALA A 113 -1.85 20.14 -31.40
C ALA A 113 -1.01 20.46 -32.63
N ASP A 114 -0.32 19.48 -33.24
CA ASP A 114 0.46 19.60 -34.47
C ASP A 114 -0.39 19.77 -35.71
N ASP A 115 -1.42 18.95 -35.86
CA ASP A 115 -2.30 18.95 -37.04
C ASP A 115 -3.05 20.25 -37.15
N ASN A 116 -3.40 20.86 -36.03
CA ASN A 116 -4.09 22.18 -36.02
C ASN A 116 -3.15 23.37 -36.34
N LYS A 117 -1.84 23.13 -36.49
CA LYS A 117 -0.84 24.11 -36.91
C LYS A 117 -0.74 24.18 -38.46
N ASN A 118 -1.00 23.04 -39.13
CA ASN A 118 -0.61 22.82 -40.54
C ASN A 118 -1.76 22.99 -41.55
N THR A 119 -2.80 23.74 -41.33
CA THR A 119 -3.80 24.04 -42.36
C THR A 119 -3.39 25.15 -43.29
N THR A 120 -2.11 25.08 -43.76
CA THR A 120 -1.70 25.74 -45.00
C THR A 120 -1.05 24.69 -45.90
N ALA A 121 -1.84 24.33 -46.95
CA ALA A 121 -1.46 23.59 -48.15
C ALA A 121 -1.35 22.07 -48.11
N SER A 122 -2.38 21.46 -48.69
CA SER A 122 -2.31 20.48 -49.77
C SER A 122 -1.65 19.13 -49.53
N ASN A 123 -2.51 18.14 -49.75
CA ASN A 123 -2.28 16.78 -50.22
C ASN A 123 -2.34 15.66 -49.17
N ASN A 124 -3.55 15.11 -49.19
CA ASN A 124 -3.89 13.77 -48.70
C ASN A 124 -3.02 12.67 -49.39
N PRO A 125 -2.50 11.69 -48.68
CA PRO A 125 -2.76 10.34 -49.14
C PRO A 125 -3.49 9.48 -48.10
N ALA A 126 -4.52 8.86 -48.57
CA ALA A 126 -5.39 7.94 -47.89
C ALA A 126 -4.71 6.75 -47.25
N GLY A 127 -5.21 6.37 -46.10
CA GLY A 127 -5.07 4.99 -45.63
C GLY A 127 -4.80 4.80 -44.17
N ALA A 128 -5.81 4.93 -43.31
CA ALA A 128 -6.15 4.04 -42.22
C ALA A 128 -7.37 4.64 -41.45
N ALA A 129 -8.48 3.97 -41.59
CA ALA A 129 -9.77 4.43 -41.09
C ALA A 129 -9.92 4.27 -39.59
N GLY A 130 -10.20 5.38 -38.95
CA GLY A 130 -10.95 5.51 -37.73
C GLY A 130 -11.67 6.83 -37.85
N GLU A 131 -13.00 6.81 -37.97
CA GLU A 131 -13.83 7.98 -38.25
C GLU A 131 -13.60 9.08 -37.22
N VAL A 132 -12.89 10.12 -37.66
CA VAL A 132 -12.98 11.44 -37.05
C VAL A 132 -13.90 12.26 -37.96
N GLY A 133 -15.05 12.67 -37.43
CA GLY A 133 -16.02 13.45 -38.14
C GLY A 133 -15.38 14.67 -38.80
N THR A 134 -15.61 14.81 -40.08
CA THR A 134 -15.22 15.93 -40.92
C THR A 134 -15.75 17.24 -40.34
N LEU A 135 -14.87 18.05 -39.76
CA LEU A 135 -15.12 19.49 -39.58
C LEU A 135 -14.89 20.16 -40.92
N SER A 136 -16.01 20.44 -41.63
CA SER A 136 -16.02 21.19 -42.85
C SER A 136 -15.86 22.71 -42.55
N GLY A 137 -14.81 23.28 -43.08
CA GLY A 137 -14.71 24.60 -43.68
C GLY A 137 -14.98 25.82 -42.80
N ASP A 138 -13.92 26.47 -42.37
CA ASP A 138 -13.76 27.89 -42.69
C ASP A 138 -12.26 28.26 -42.53
N GLY A 139 -11.83 29.23 -43.32
CA GLY A 139 -10.45 29.61 -43.64
C GLY A 139 -9.47 29.62 -42.47
N GLY A 140 -8.32 29.04 -42.70
CA GLY A 140 -7.22 28.81 -41.79
C GLY A 140 -6.92 29.85 -40.73
N ASN A 141 -7.50 29.73 -39.58
CA ASN A 141 -7.18 30.56 -38.42
C ASN A 141 -6.47 29.69 -37.37
N THR A 142 -5.15 29.66 -37.44
CA THR A 142 -4.29 29.05 -36.45
C THR A 142 -4.25 29.88 -35.17
N THR A 143 -5.33 29.87 -34.41
CA THR A 143 -5.43 30.63 -33.16
C THR A 143 -5.06 29.74 -31.98
N PRO A 144 -4.60 30.29 -30.84
CA PRO A 144 -4.43 29.52 -29.60
C PRO A 144 -5.66 28.71 -29.22
N LYS A 145 -6.85 29.24 -29.50
CA LYS A 145 -8.14 28.58 -29.24
C LYS A 145 -8.31 27.32 -30.08
N SER A 146 -7.95 27.32 -31.36
CA SER A 146 -8.09 26.13 -32.22
C SER A 146 -7.22 24.96 -31.79
N VAL A 147 -6.04 25.22 -31.23
CA VAL A 147 -5.17 24.17 -30.63
C VAL A 147 -5.82 23.64 -29.38
N VAL A 148 -6.36 24.49 -28.51
CA VAL A 148 -7.07 24.06 -27.29
C VAL A 148 -8.30 23.22 -27.62
N ASP A 149 -9.10 23.66 -28.61
CA ASP A 149 -10.30 22.94 -29.03
C ASP A 149 -9.93 21.51 -29.56
N ALA A 150 -8.87 21.37 -30.35
CA ALA A 150 -8.39 20.08 -30.84
C ALA A 150 -7.89 19.17 -29.70
N VAL A 151 -7.20 19.73 -28.73
CA VAL A 151 -6.76 18.99 -27.53
C VAL A 151 -7.96 18.61 -26.64
N GLN A 152 -8.98 19.47 -26.55
CA GLN A 152 -10.24 19.21 -25.87
C GLN A 152 -10.96 18.01 -26.48
N ASP A 153 -11.00 17.90 -27.80
CA ASP A 153 -11.64 16.78 -28.49
C ASP A 153 -10.91 15.46 -28.18
N VAL A 154 -9.57 15.45 -28.14
CA VAL A 154 -8.80 14.28 -27.72
C VAL A 154 -9.10 13.93 -26.26
N ALA A 155 -9.16 14.94 -25.37
CA ALA A 155 -9.43 14.71 -23.94
C ALA A 155 -10.85 14.16 -23.69
N ASN A 156 -11.83 14.61 -24.50
CA ASN A 156 -13.21 14.13 -24.41
C ASN A 156 -13.38 12.69 -24.92
N ASN A 157 -12.54 12.27 -25.87
CA ASN A 157 -12.59 10.93 -26.47
C ASN A 157 -11.80 9.89 -25.67
N GLN A 158 -11.02 10.28 -24.68
CA GLN A 158 -10.36 9.33 -23.76
C GLN A 158 -11.36 8.91 -22.69
N THR A 159 -11.76 7.64 -22.72
CA THR A 159 -12.74 7.07 -21.77
C THR A 159 -12.08 6.44 -20.54
N ASP A 160 -10.89 5.89 -20.73
CA ASP A 160 -10.24 5.03 -19.73
C ASP A 160 -8.94 5.64 -19.20
N GLU A 161 -8.60 5.27 -17.96
CA GLU A 161 -7.32 5.63 -17.35
C GLU A 161 -6.18 4.71 -17.91
N PRO A 162 -4.97 5.21 -18.03
CA PRO A 162 -4.44 6.53 -17.65
C PRO A 162 -4.63 7.61 -18.72
N GLY A 163 -5.14 7.24 -19.89
CA GLY A 163 -5.25 8.12 -21.06
C GLY A 163 -6.07 9.37 -20.75
N LYS A 164 -7.18 9.21 -20.03
CA LYS A 164 -8.08 10.30 -19.65
C LYS A 164 -7.38 11.37 -18.81
N THR A 165 -6.72 10.98 -17.73
CA THR A 165 -6.02 11.93 -16.85
C THR A 165 -4.88 12.63 -17.57
N VAL A 166 -4.10 11.90 -18.39
CA VAL A 166 -3.00 12.47 -19.19
C VAL A 166 -3.54 13.52 -20.15
N ALA A 167 -4.57 13.20 -20.92
CA ALA A 167 -5.15 14.13 -21.89
C ALA A 167 -5.78 15.35 -21.22
N GLN A 168 -6.48 15.19 -20.10
CA GLN A 168 -7.05 16.29 -19.32
C GLN A 168 -5.97 17.20 -18.71
N SER A 169 -4.88 16.64 -18.23
CA SER A 169 -3.76 17.40 -17.69
C SER A 169 -3.08 18.24 -18.77
N LEU A 170 -2.83 17.66 -19.95
CA LEU A 170 -2.27 18.37 -21.08
C LEU A 170 -3.22 19.43 -21.62
N LEU A 171 -4.54 19.18 -21.57
CA LEU A 171 -5.55 20.20 -21.88
C LEU A 171 -5.48 21.41 -20.97
N LYS A 172 -5.34 21.21 -19.65
CA LYS A 172 -5.15 22.31 -18.69
C LYS A 172 -3.90 23.12 -19.01
N ILE A 173 -2.81 22.46 -19.40
CA ILE A 173 -1.56 23.11 -19.81
C ILE A 173 -1.80 23.95 -21.08
N ALA A 174 -2.52 23.40 -22.08
CA ALA A 174 -2.87 24.10 -23.30
C ALA A 174 -3.74 25.35 -23.02
N GLN A 175 -4.78 25.19 -22.18
CA GLN A 175 -5.66 26.30 -21.76
C GLN A 175 -4.89 27.41 -21.03
N ASN A 176 -4.02 27.05 -20.11
CA ASN A 176 -3.18 28.00 -19.39
C ASN A 176 -2.22 28.75 -20.32
N ALA A 177 -1.65 28.07 -21.31
CA ALA A 177 -0.79 28.71 -22.31
C ALA A 177 -1.57 29.66 -23.23
N ALA A 178 -2.77 29.27 -23.64
CA ALA A 178 -3.65 30.08 -24.50
C ALA A 178 -4.18 31.33 -23.79
N GLY A 179 -4.37 31.31 -22.47
CA GLY A 179 -4.82 32.43 -21.66
C GLY A 179 -3.78 33.53 -21.40
N LYS A 180 -2.52 33.33 -21.78
CA LYS A 180 -1.47 34.32 -21.61
C LYS A 180 -1.59 35.47 -22.64
N SER A 181 -1.29 36.73 -22.23
CA SER A 181 -1.25 37.86 -23.12
C SER A 181 -0.22 37.66 -24.24
N GLY A 182 -0.64 37.82 -25.50
CA GLY A 182 0.24 37.58 -26.65
C GLY A 182 0.42 36.11 -27.04
N ALA A 183 -0.43 35.19 -26.50
CA ALA A 183 -0.38 33.79 -26.86
C ALA A 183 -0.57 33.57 -28.38
N THR A 184 0.17 32.62 -28.94
CA THR A 184 0.05 32.14 -30.32
C THR A 184 -0.20 30.64 -30.32
N ALA A 185 -0.72 30.11 -31.43
CA ALA A 185 -0.88 28.67 -31.58
C ALA A 185 0.45 27.91 -31.30
N ASP A 186 1.57 28.48 -31.78
CA ASP A 186 2.92 27.97 -31.56
C ASP A 186 3.32 27.97 -30.07
N SER A 187 2.92 28.99 -29.31
CA SER A 187 3.24 29.03 -27.89
C SER A 187 2.44 27.98 -27.08
N VAL A 188 1.19 27.71 -27.47
CA VAL A 188 0.37 26.65 -26.86
C VAL A 188 0.94 25.27 -27.17
N LYS A 189 1.29 25.04 -28.44
CA LYS A 189 1.95 23.80 -28.84
C LYS A 189 3.26 23.58 -28.09
N LYS A 190 4.16 24.56 -28.05
CA LYS A 190 5.41 24.49 -27.29
C LYS A 190 5.18 24.17 -25.81
N ALA A 191 4.09 24.67 -25.21
CA ALA A 191 3.77 24.34 -23.84
C ALA A 191 3.39 22.85 -23.67
N ILE A 192 2.63 22.29 -24.63
CA ILE A 192 2.30 20.88 -24.68
C ILE A 192 3.58 20.03 -24.89
N ASP A 193 4.37 20.35 -25.90
CA ASP A 193 5.62 19.65 -26.21
C ASP A 193 6.59 19.66 -25.04
N ASN A 194 6.73 20.79 -24.37
CA ASN A 194 7.56 20.91 -23.17
C ASN A 194 7.02 20.05 -22.02
N ALA A 195 5.70 20.01 -21.83
CA ALA A 195 5.09 19.20 -20.80
C ALA A 195 5.32 17.70 -21.07
N ILE A 196 5.19 17.26 -22.32
CA ILE A 196 5.41 15.88 -22.74
C ILE A 196 6.89 15.52 -22.62
N THR A 197 7.77 16.38 -23.15
CA THR A 197 9.22 16.15 -23.11
C THR A 197 9.76 16.09 -21.69
N ASN A 198 9.26 16.93 -20.80
CA ASN A 198 9.70 17.04 -19.41
C ASN A 198 8.89 16.20 -18.44
N ASN A 199 7.89 15.48 -18.95
CA ASN A 199 6.98 14.63 -18.13
C ASN A 199 6.30 15.42 -16.98
N THR A 200 5.85 16.67 -17.27
CA THR A 200 5.25 17.58 -16.27
C THR A 200 3.73 17.56 -16.29
N TYR A 201 3.11 16.65 -17.00
CA TYR A 201 1.67 16.39 -16.96
C TYR A 201 1.32 15.33 -15.90
N GLU A 202 0.09 15.39 -15.41
CA GLU A 202 -0.40 14.43 -14.43
C GLU A 202 -0.64 13.08 -15.11
N THR A 203 -0.04 12.02 -14.55
CA THR A 203 -0.42 10.64 -14.82
C THR A 203 -1.05 10.07 -13.55
N PRO A 204 -2.21 9.40 -13.63
CA PRO A 204 -2.76 8.77 -12.45
C PRO A 204 -1.79 7.69 -11.97
N PRO A 205 -1.62 7.51 -10.66
CA PRO A 205 -0.71 6.51 -10.13
C PRO A 205 -1.19 5.10 -10.51
N TYR A 206 -0.26 4.25 -10.91
CA TYR A 206 -0.52 2.82 -11.05
C TYR A 206 -0.79 2.21 -9.65
N PRO A 207 -1.73 1.25 -9.51
CA PRO A 207 -2.14 0.71 -8.20
C PRO A 207 -0.99 0.20 -7.34
N THR A 208 0.01 -0.43 -7.97
CA THR A 208 1.20 -0.92 -7.28
C THR A 208 2.35 0.08 -7.41
N ALA A 209 2.97 0.46 -6.30
CA ALA A 209 4.13 1.34 -6.34
C ALA A 209 5.33 0.61 -6.93
N THR A 210 6.04 1.29 -7.85
CA THR A 210 7.27 0.81 -8.45
C THR A 210 8.48 1.54 -7.89
N LEU A 211 9.52 0.80 -7.54
CA LEU A 211 10.80 1.31 -7.09
C LEU A 211 11.83 1.07 -8.20
N THR A 212 12.36 2.14 -8.76
CA THR A 212 13.36 2.05 -9.80
C THR A 212 14.73 2.35 -9.22
N LEU A 213 15.62 1.37 -9.19
CA LEU A 213 17.02 1.55 -8.87
C LEU A 213 17.77 1.78 -10.19
N LYS A 214 18.24 3.00 -10.36
CA LYS A 214 19.01 3.36 -11.55
C LYS A 214 20.39 2.75 -11.46
N VAL A 215 20.68 1.83 -12.36
CA VAL A 215 22.01 1.23 -12.52
C VAL A 215 22.88 2.21 -13.32
N TYR A 216 23.30 3.28 -12.67
CA TYR A 216 24.36 4.10 -13.26
C TYR A 216 25.68 3.38 -13.03
N GLY A 217 26.44 3.21 -14.06
CA GLY A 217 27.84 2.82 -13.91
C GLY A 217 28.55 3.76 -12.93
N PRO A 218 29.68 3.35 -12.37
CA PRO A 218 30.41 4.07 -11.31
C PRO A 218 30.82 5.53 -11.67
N ALA A 219 30.49 5.98 -12.88
CA ALA A 219 30.89 7.27 -13.40
C ALA A 219 30.09 8.49 -12.88
N VAL A 220 28.82 8.33 -12.49
CA VAL A 220 27.96 9.50 -12.14
C VAL A 220 28.28 10.06 -10.75
N ALA A 221 28.50 9.20 -9.77
CA ALA A 221 28.87 9.64 -8.43
C ALA A 221 30.25 10.36 -8.40
N PRO A 222 31.30 9.86 -9.10
CA PRO A 222 32.57 10.57 -9.28
C PRO A 222 32.42 11.92 -10.01
N ILE A 223 31.58 12.00 -11.05
CA ILE A 223 31.31 13.24 -11.77
C ILE A 223 30.70 14.29 -10.83
N LYS A 224 29.68 13.93 -10.09
CA LYS A 224 29.04 14.84 -9.14
C LYS A 224 30.02 15.28 -8.05
N ALA A 225 30.83 14.39 -7.51
CA ALA A 225 31.83 14.69 -6.52
C ALA A 225 32.94 15.60 -7.08
N ALA A 226 33.31 15.43 -8.34
CA ALA A 226 34.33 16.29 -9.02
C ALA A 226 33.75 17.67 -9.37
N LEU A 227 32.47 17.80 -9.67
CA LEU A 227 31.81 19.07 -9.98
C LEU A 227 31.47 19.89 -8.72
N THR A 228 31.28 19.24 -7.56
CA THR A 228 30.94 19.93 -6.31
C THR A 228 31.95 21.01 -5.88
N PRO A 229 33.28 20.82 -6.00
CA PRO A 229 34.26 21.89 -5.71
C PRO A 229 34.17 23.07 -6.67
N ILE A 230 33.92 22.80 -7.96
CA ILE A 230 33.71 23.85 -8.97
C ILE A 230 32.40 24.59 -8.68
N GLN A 231 31.34 23.88 -8.33
CA GLN A 231 30.07 24.46 -7.92
C GLN A 231 30.27 25.40 -6.73
N GLY A 232 31.01 25.01 -5.71
CA GLY A 232 31.34 25.85 -4.57
C GLY A 232 32.11 27.13 -4.96
N ALA A 233 33.03 27.03 -5.90
CA ALA A 233 33.74 28.18 -6.42
C ALA A 233 32.85 29.10 -7.28
N ILE A 234 31.97 28.51 -8.09
CA ILE A 234 30.97 29.24 -8.88
C ILE A 234 29.94 29.91 -7.94
N ASP A 235 29.43 29.20 -6.92
CA ASP A 235 28.50 29.75 -5.95
C ASP A 235 29.08 30.93 -5.18
N ALA A 236 30.36 30.86 -4.88
CA ALA A 236 31.10 31.98 -4.26
C ALA A 236 31.28 33.18 -5.19
N LEU A 237 31.42 32.97 -6.50
CA LEU A 237 31.63 34.02 -7.48
C LEU A 237 30.33 34.63 -8.03
N PHE A 238 29.31 33.79 -8.23
CA PHE A 238 28.12 34.14 -8.99
C PHE A 238 26.80 33.99 -8.18
N GLY A 239 26.90 33.76 -6.88
CA GLY A 239 25.80 33.35 -6.02
C GLY A 239 24.54 34.20 -6.09
N ASP A 240 23.51 33.67 -5.49
CA ASP A 240 22.18 34.25 -5.39
C ASP A 240 22.18 35.65 -4.75
N ASP A 241 21.24 36.51 -5.17
CA ASP A 241 21.02 37.85 -4.60
C ASP A 241 20.73 37.85 -3.08
N GLY A 242 20.53 36.66 -2.49
CA GLY A 242 20.32 36.43 -1.05
C GLY A 242 21.50 35.81 -0.30
N ASN A 243 22.55 35.40 -0.97
CA ASN A 243 23.73 34.79 -0.33
C ASN A 243 24.73 35.85 0.12
N SER A 244 24.86 36.04 1.44
CA SER A 244 25.74 37.02 2.05
C SER A 244 27.24 36.81 1.72
N GLU A 245 27.63 35.58 1.48
CA GLU A 245 29.01 35.22 1.15
C GLU A 245 29.40 35.62 -0.28
N SER A 246 28.50 35.39 -1.24
CA SER A 246 28.72 35.79 -2.64
C SER A 246 28.77 37.31 -2.80
N GLN A 247 27.88 38.03 -2.10
CA GLN A 247 27.94 39.50 -2.08
C GLN A 247 29.20 40.05 -1.41
N ALA A 248 29.65 39.38 -0.34
CA ALA A 248 30.91 39.74 0.30
C ALA A 248 32.13 39.53 -0.64
N LEU A 249 32.12 38.43 -1.40
CA LEU A 249 33.15 38.12 -2.39
C LEU A 249 33.12 39.13 -3.55
N LEU A 250 31.93 39.49 -4.06
CA LEU A 250 31.79 40.55 -5.08
C LEU A 250 32.29 41.91 -4.60
N LYS A 251 32.06 42.28 -3.36
CA LYS A 251 32.60 43.50 -2.75
C LYS A 251 34.12 43.47 -2.61
N LEU A 252 34.70 42.30 -2.34
CA LEU A 252 36.15 42.14 -2.27
C LEU A 252 36.79 42.26 -3.67
N ILE A 253 36.13 41.71 -4.72
CA ILE A 253 36.64 41.74 -6.11
C ILE A 253 36.53 43.15 -6.70
N ASN A 254 35.38 43.80 -6.57
CA ASN A 254 35.05 45.06 -7.23
C ASN A 254 35.30 46.28 -6.34
N GLY A 255 35.48 46.10 -5.06
CA GLY A 255 35.41 47.20 -4.08
C GLY A 255 33.97 47.65 -3.86
N ASN A 256 33.75 48.60 -2.97
CA ASN A 256 32.45 49.21 -2.76
C ASN A 256 32.48 50.72 -2.99
N PRO A 257 32.25 51.18 -4.21
CA PRO A 257 32.29 52.60 -4.54
C PRO A 257 31.18 53.43 -3.90
N SER A 258 30.09 52.78 -3.43
CA SER A 258 28.92 53.46 -2.85
C SER A 258 28.97 53.51 -1.31
N ALA A 259 30.03 53.07 -0.67
CA ALA A 259 30.16 53.19 0.77
C ALA A 259 30.60 54.61 1.16
N THR A 260 30.25 55.03 2.37
CA THR A 260 30.67 56.34 2.95
C THR A 260 32.20 56.55 2.94
N THR A 261 32.95 55.44 2.92
CA THR A 261 34.37 55.37 2.53
C THR A 261 34.53 54.30 1.45
N PRO A 262 34.81 54.67 0.17
CA PRO A 262 34.99 53.70 -0.90
C PRO A 262 36.10 52.72 -0.56
N THR A 263 35.83 51.43 -0.68
CA THR A 263 36.82 50.37 -0.48
C THR A 263 37.41 49.95 -1.83
N GLN A 264 38.71 49.78 -1.88
CA GLN A 264 39.44 49.28 -3.07
C GLN A 264 39.24 47.76 -3.20
N PRO A 265 39.33 47.21 -4.41
CA PRO A 265 39.35 45.78 -4.63
C PRO A 265 40.38 45.04 -3.76
N ASN A 266 39.99 43.94 -3.16
CA ASN A 266 40.87 43.09 -2.35
C ASN A 266 40.94 41.69 -2.94
N ILE A 267 41.64 41.52 -4.03
CA ILE A 267 41.81 40.25 -4.74
C ILE A 267 42.46 39.17 -3.88
N PRO A 268 43.48 39.41 -3.06
CA PRO A 268 44.04 38.38 -2.17
C PRO A 268 43.03 37.81 -1.18
N ALA A 269 42.13 38.64 -0.65
CA ALA A 269 41.08 38.14 0.23
C ALA A 269 40.02 37.29 -0.50
N ALA A 270 39.66 37.66 -1.72
CA ALA A 270 38.78 36.90 -2.58
C ALA A 270 39.37 35.52 -2.96
N VAL A 271 40.65 35.53 -3.36
CA VAL A 271 41.40 34.27 -3.64
C VAL A 271 41.47 33.38 -2.41
N LYS A 272 41.66 33.95 -1.22
CA LYS A 272 41.67 33.18 0.04
C LYS A 272 40.31 32.48 0.29
N ILE A 273 39.20 33.17 0.11
CA ILE A 273 37.83 32.57 0.29
C ILE A 273 37.64 31.41 -0.70
N LEU A 274 38.01 31.59 -1.96
CA LEU A 274 37.92 30.55 -2.98
C LEU A 274 38.82 29.35 -2.68
N THR A 275 40.04 29.60 -2.21
CA THR A 275 40.98 28.55 -1.80
C THR A 275 40.46 27.77 -0.60
N ASP A 276 39.91 28.45 0.38
CA ASP A 276 39.34 27.81 1.58
C ASP A 276 38.15 26.96 1.18
N ALA A 277 37.24 27.44 0.31
CA ALA A 277 36.09 26.71 -0.21
C ALA A 277 36.51 25.47 -1.00
N ALA A 278 37.51 25.59 -1.92
CA ALA A 278 38.03 24.46 -2.69
C ALA A 278 38.76 23.44 -1.81
N THR A 279 39.47 23.89 -0.77
CA THR A 279 40.15 23.02 0.20
C THR A 279 39.15 22.26 1.04
N ASN A 280 38.09 22.93 1.50
CA ASN A 280 37.02 22.28 2.26
C ASN A 280 36.27 21.24 1.40
N ALA A 281 36.00 21.54 0.14
CA ALA A 281 35.42 20.60 -0.80
C ALA A 281 36.33 19.37 -1.04
N ALA A 282 37.65 19.57 -1.14
CA ALA A 282 38.64 18.49 -1.27
C ALA A 282 38.65 17.53 -0.06
N ASN A 283 38.36 18.05 1.14
CA ASN A 283 38.31 17.24 2.36
C ASN A 283 37.01 16.42 2.50
N LEU A 284 35.95 16.83 1.81
CA LEU A 284 34.64 16.15 1.83
C LEU A 284 34.53 15.04 0.77
N VAL A 285 35.43 14.97 -0.17
CA VAL A 285 35.39 14.01 -1.29
C VAL A 285 36.08 12.71 -0.90
N SER A 286 35.33 11.61 -0.99
CA SER A 286 35.84 10.24 -0.79
C SER A 286 36.28 9.63 -2.13
N GLY A 287 37.48 9.11 -2.18
CA GLY A 287 38.07 8.46 -3.37
C GLY A 287 39.38 9.10 -3.81
N SER A 288 40.38 8.28 -4.15
CA SER A 288 41.73 8.77 -4.42
C SER A 288 41.86 9.75 -5.61
N ASP A 289 41.08 9.50 -6.67
CA ASP A 289 41.17 10.29 -7.90
C ASP A 289 40.40 11.61 -7.78
N ASN A 290 39.20 11.58 -7.19
CA ASN A 290 38.39 12.78 -6.96
C ASN A 290 39.06 13.72 -5.94
N LYS A 291 39.77 13.15 -4.94
CA LYS A 291 40.55 13.93 -3.97
C LYS A 291 41.72 14.63 -4.64
N LYS A 292 42.42 13.97 -5.58
CA LYS A 292 43.49 14.58 -6.36
C LYS A 292 42.99 15.75 -7.22
N ILE A 293 41.82 15.57 -7.88
CA ILE A 293 41.20 16.62 -8.70
C ILE A 293 40.83 17.82 -7.83
N ALA A 294 40.16 17.57 -6.68
CA ALA A 294 39.78 18.65 -5.78
C ALA A 294 41.01 19.36 -5.18
N GLN A 295 42.09 18.63 -4.86
CA GLN A 295 43.36 19.20 -4.41
C GLN A 295 44.03 20.03 -5.51
N GLN A 296 43.94 19.62 -6.78
CA GLN A 296 44.45 20.38 -7.91
C GLN A 296 43.65 21.67 -8.12
N VAL A 297 42.32 21.62 -8.06
CA VAL A 297 41.46 22.80 -8.07
C VAL A 297 41.86 23.76 -6.96
N ALA A 298 42.02 23.28 -5.73
CA ALA A 298 42.45 24.09 -4.59
C ALA A 298 43.85 24.71 -4.81
N ALA A 299 44.74 24.01 -5.52
CA ALA A 299 46.10 24.52 -5.84
C ALA A 299 46.06 25.62 -6.90
N GLU A 300 45.18 25.49 -7.91
CA GLU A 300 45.08 26.45 -9.02
C GLU A 300 44.31 27.71 -8.65
N VAL A 301 43.46 27.69 -7.62
CA VAL A 301 42.79 28.89 -7.08
C VAL A 301 43.78 29.82 -6.31
N LYS A 302 45.06 29.58 -6.40
CA LYS A 302 46.09 30.44 -5.81
C LYS A 302 46.59 31.46 -6.86
N GLY A 303 46.42 32.69 -6.57
CA GLY A 303 46.91 33.79 -7.41
C GLY A 303 45.99 34.98 -7.47
N ASP A 304 46.47 36.03 -8.09
CA ASP A 304 45.72 37.28 -8.19
C ASP A 304 44.74 37.29 -9.37
N ASN A 305 44.79 36.30 -10.27
CA ASN A 305 43.91 36.19 -11.44
C ASN A 305 42.91 35.08 -11.27
N ILE A 306 41.72 35.45 -10.85
CA ILE A 306 40.63 34.51 -10.56
C ILE A 306 40.13 33.79 -11.81
N LYS A 307 40.10 34.47 -12.98
CA LYS A 307 39.72 33.87 -14.25
C LYS A 307 40.69 32.75 -14.66
N ALA A 308 41.97 33.01 -14.60
CA ALA A 308 43.01 32.04 -14.96
C ALA A 308 43.01 30.84 -13.99
N ALA A 309 42.78 31.08 -12.69
CA ALA A 309 42.69 30.04 -11.70
C ALA A 309 41.48 29.13 -11.94
N LEU A 310 40.29 29.68 -12.25
CA LEU A 310 39.10 28.95 -12.60
C LEU A 310 39.26 28.17 -13.92
N ASP A 311 39.83 28.77 -14.95
CA ASP A 311 40.09 28.12 -16.25
C ASP A 311 41.04 26.94 -16.07
N ALA A 312 42.14 27.10 -15.34
CA ALA A 312 43.09 26.04 -15.02
C ALA A 312 42.43 24.90 -14.23
N ALA A 313 41.57 25.21 -13.25
CA ALA A 313 40.81 24.24 -12.49
C ALA A 313 39.86 23.44 -13.39
N ILE A 314 39.18 24.08 -14.32
CA ILE A 314 38.30 23.45 -15.29
C ILE A 314 39.08 22.55 -16.25
N GLN A 315 40.20 22.99 -16.78
CA GLN A 315 41.04 22.19 -17.67
C GLN A 315 41.62 20.97 -16.95
N ALA A 316 42.01 21.11 -15.68
CA ALA A 316 42.45 19.98 -14.86
C ALA A 316 41.34 18.91 -14.70
N LEU A 317 40.10 19.32 -14.55
CA LEU A 317 38.95 18.39 -14.46
C LEU A 317 38.65 17.70 -15.79
N ILE A 318 38.75 18.39 -16.92
CA ILE A 318 38.50 17.84 -18.26
C ILE A 318 39.57 16.82 -18.65
N GLY A 319 40.84 17.09 -18.34
CA GLY A 319 41.99 16.24 -18.70
C GLY A 319 42.16 15.00 -17.84
N SER A 320 41.27 14.76 -16.90
CA SER A 320 41.37 13.68 -15.93
C SER A 320 40.67 12.38 -16.36
N ASP A 321 40.89 11.30 -15.58
CA ASP A 321 40.24 10.00 -15.69
C ASP A 321 38.69 10.06 -15.75
N ILE A 322 38.09 11.23 -15.46
CA ILE A 322 36.64 11.40 -15.49
C ILE A 322 36.08 11.09 -16.88
N LEU A 323 36.72 11.60 -17.95
CA LEU A 323 36.29 11.35 -19.31
C LEU A 323 36.35 9.87 -19.68
N THR A 324 37.33 9.15 -19.15
CA THR A 324 37.44 7.70 -19.35
C THR A 324 36.36 6.94 -18.59
N LYS A 325 36.05 7.37 -17.35
CA LYS A 325 35.01 6.74 -16.52
C LYS A 325 33.59 6.98 -17.05
N ILE A 326 33.38 8.08 -17.78
CA ILE A 326 32.06 8.36 -18.42
C ILE A 326 32.00 7.93 -19.88
N ALA A 327 33.06 7.31 -20.41
CA ALA A 327 33.07 6.83 -21.80
C ALA A 327 31.89 5.97 -22.21
N PRO A 328 31.31 5.12 -21.32
CA PRO A 328 30.07 4.37 -21.59
C PRO A 328 28.81 5.24 -21.72
N TYR A 329 28.89 6.53 -21.41
CA TYR A 329 27.76 7.46 -21.38
C TYR A 329 28.05 8.68 -22.28
N PRO A 330 27.96 8.56 -23.62
CA PRO A 330 28.36 9.58 -24.57
C PRO A 330 27.64 10.92 -24.40
N GLU A 331 26.39 10.91 -23.95
CA GLU A 331 25.62 12.13 -23.73
C GLU A 331 26.13 12.90 -22.52
N VAL A 332 26.40 12.18 -21.41
CA VAL A 332 27.02 12.78 -20.20
C VAL A 332 28.40 13.31 -20.52
N GLN A 333 29.20 12.56 -21.30
CA GLN A 333 30.52 12.98 -21.75
C GLN A 333 30.44 14.27 -22.57
N THR A 334 29.49 14.34 -23.51
CA THR A 334 29.27 15.52 -24.36
C THR A 334 28.81 16.71 -23.54
N ALA A 335 27.81 16.51 -22.63
CA ALA A 335 27.33 17.56 -21.74
C ALA A 335 28.48 18.11 -20.87
N LEU A 336 29.29 17.24 -20.29
CA LEU A 336 30.40 17.61 -19.42
C LEU A 336 31.48 18.36 -20.19
N LYS A 337 31.86 17.89 -21.38
CA LYS A 337 32.81 18.60 -22.28
C LYS A 337 32.29 19.99 -22.65
N THR A 338 31.03 20.12 -22.88
CA THR A 338 30.40 21.38 -23.25
C THR A 338 30.35 22.35 -22.08
N ILE A 339 30.01 21.89 -20.89
CA ILE A 339 29.98 22.72 -19.66
C ILE A 339 31.39 23.13 -19.23
N LEU A 340 32.32 22.19 -19.25
CA LEU A 340 33.66 22.36 -18.70
C LEU A 340 34.70 22.88 -19.71
N GLY A 341 34.35 23.12 -20.98
CA GLY A 341 35.13 23.99 -21.80
C GLY A 341 36.20 23.43 -22.72
N SER A 342 36.09 22.16 -23.17
CA SER A 342 37.15 21.66 -24.05
C SER A 342 37.12 22.16 -25.49
N SER A 343 36.15 22.95 -25.91
CA SER A 343 36.17 23.58 -27.25
C SER A 343 35.04 24.55 -27.60
N GLN A 344 34.24 25.01 -26.74
CA GLN A 344 33.15 26.01 -26.95
C GLN A 344 32.11 25.90 -25.84
N SER A 345 32.55 25.92 -24.59
CA SER A 345 31.61 25.53 -23.52
C SER A 345 30.82 26.73 -23.02
N GLY A 346 29.65 26.44 -22.53
CA GLY A 346 28.89 27.43 -21.80
C GLY A 346 29.61 27.97 -20.59
N PHE A 347 30.55 27.20 -20.02
CA PHE A 347 31.36 27.62 -18.91
C PHE A 347 32.42 28.66 -19.34
N GLN A 348 33.07 28.49 -20.50
CA GLN A 348 33.95 29.49 -21.08
C GLN A 348 33.19 30.79 -21.37
N ALA A 349 31.93 30.69 -21.85
CA ALA A 349 31.07 31.83 -22.02
C ALA A 349 30.77 32.54 -20.68
N ALA A 350 30.68 31.80 -19.59
CA ALA A 350 30.51 32.38 -18.25
C ALA A 350 31.80 33.05 -17.74
N LEU A 351 32.98 32.49 -18.04
CA LEU A 351 34.26 33.11 -17.72
C LEU A 351 34.52 34.43 -18.48
N ASP A 352 33.93 34.58 -19.69
CA ASP A 352 34.07 35.81 -20.51
C ASP A 352 33.37 37.03 -19.92
N ILE A 353 32.68 36.88 -18.80
CA ILE A 353 32.08 38.00 -18.07
C ILE A 353 33.06 38.79 -17.22
N PHE A 354 34.25 38.23 -16.97
CA PHE A 354 35.33 38.97 -16.32
C PHE A 354 35.91 40.02 -17.27
N ASP A 355 36.57 41.02 -16.70
CA ASP A 355 37.38 41.97 -17.48
C ASP A 355 38.57 41.27 -18.14
N THR A 356 39.29 42.02 -18.97
CA THR A 356 40.48 41.52 -19.69
C THR A 356 41.57 41.00 -18.77
N ASP A 357 41.60 41.48 -17.53
CA ASP A 357 42.58 41.10 -16.53
C ASP A 357 42.10 39.91 -15.69
N GLY A 358 40.83 39.50 -15.84
CA GLY A 358 40.21 38.36 -15.13
C GLY A 358 39.97 38.60 -13.63
N ASN A 359 40.16 39.84 -13.16
CA ASN A 359 40.14 40.18 -11.75
C ASN A 359 38.89 40.94 -11.29
N LYS A 360 38.06 41.38 -12.22
CA LYS A 360 36.79 42.10 -11.93
C LYS A 360 35.67 41.63 -12.83
N PHE A 361 34.44 41.63 -12.31
CA PHE A 361 33.27 41.47 -13.14
C PHE A 361 33.09 42.70 -14.04
N LYS A 362 32.67 42.49 -15.29
CA LYS A 362 32.22 43.55 -16.14
C LYS A 362 31.09 44.32 -15.44
N THR A 363 30.98 45.64 -15.70
CA THR A 363 30.12 46.60 -14.96
C THR A 363 28.66 46.24 -14.76
N THR A 364 28.18 45.22 -15.43
CA THR A 364 26.85 44.64 -15.23
C THR A 364 27.02 43.14 -15.04
N GLN A 365 26.46 42.61 -13.94
CA GLN A 365 26.42 41.19 -13.72
C GLN A 365 25.62 40.56 -14.88
N PRO A 366 26.16 39.57 -15.60
CA PRO A 366 25.46 38.93 -16.70
C PRO A 366 24.23 38.23 -16.17
N THR A 367 23.15 38.41 -16.90
CA THR A 367 21.89 37.71 -16.59
C THR A 367 21.95 36.29 -17.10
N VAL A 368 21.12 35.42 -16.53
CA VAL A 368 20.90 34.06 -17.04
C VAL A 368 20.56 34.09 -18.53
N ALA A 369 19.85 35.14 -19.00
CA ALA A 369 19.54 35.34 -20.41
C ALA A 369 20.78 35.52 -21.30
N ASP A 370 21.82 36.22 -20.82
CA ASP A 370 23.05 36.40 -21.59
C ASP A 370 23.84 35.11 -21.74
N VAL A 371 23.91 34.31 -20.71
CA VAL A 371 24.53 32.99 -20.72
C VAL A 371 23.72 31.97 -21.49
N SER A 372 22.38 31.96 -21.29
CA SER A 372 21.47 31.10 -22.05
C SER A 372 21.59 31.33 -23.55
N LYS A 373 21.66 32.58 -24.00
CA LYS A 373 21.82 32.94 -25.41
C LYS A 373 23.16 32.44 -26.01
N LYS A 374 24.21 32.40 -25.24
CA LYS A 374 25.48 31.80 -25.66
C LYS A 374 25.46 30.27 -25.66
N LEU A 375 24.68 29.66 -24.77
CA LEU A 375 24.45 28.22 -24.69
C LEU A 375 23.48 27.70 -25.77
N GLU A 376 22.62 28.53 -26.35
CA GLU A 376 21.65 28.14 -27.41
C GLU A 376 22.33 27.61 -28.67
N ASN A 377 23.59 27.98 -28.95
CA ASN A 377 24.36 27.54 -30.11
C ASN A 377 25.09 26.19 -29.88
N ILE A 378 24.89 25.57 -28.73
CA ILE A 378 25.53 24.33 -28.42
C ILE A 378 24.64 23.17 -28.89
N ASP A 379 25.20 22.30 -29.72
CA ASP A 379 24.47 21.17 -30.30
C ASP A 379 24.29 20.01 -29.30
N ASN A 380 23.84 20.35 -28.08
CA ASN A 380 23.54 19.40 -27.04
C ASN A 380 22.17 19.68 -26.43
N LYS A 381 21.25 18.77 -26.64
CA LYS A 381 19.84 18.91 -26.23
C LYS A 381 19.69 19.13 -24.72
N PHE A 382 20.49 18.46 -23.88
CA PHE A 382 20.41 18.58 -22.43
C PHE A 382 20.80 19.97 -21.93
N ILE A 383 21.82 20.57 -22.53
CA ILE A 383 22.27 21.91 -22.16
C ILE A 383 21.27 22.95 -22.64
N LYS A 384 20.68 22.75 -23.84
CA LYS A 384 19.57 23.58 -24.31
C LYS A 384 18.35 23.50 -23.41
N ASP A 385 17.96 22.29 -23.02
CA ASP A 385 16.80 22.10 -22.16
C ASP A 385 17.07 22.67 -20.75
N ALA A 386 18.24 22.47 -20.18
CA ALA A 386 18.63 23.03 -18.89
C ALA A 386 18.73 24.57 -18.93
N ALA A 387 19.27 25.13 -20.01
CA ALA A 387 19.31 26.57 -20.22
C ALA A 387 17.91 27.17 -20.36
N THR A 388 17.00 26.46 -21.05
CA THR A 388 15.59 26.86 -21.20
C THR A 388 14.84 26.79 -19.85
N MET A 389 15.07 25.74 -19.06
CA MET A 389 14.49 25.60 -17.72
C MET A 389 15.03 26.67 -16.76
N ALA A 390 16.31 26.96 -16.79
CA ALA A 390 16.93 28.02 -15.97
C ALA A 390 16.43 29.41 -16.36
N ALA A 391 16.24 29.69 -17.65
CA ALA A 391 15.66 30.96 -18.12
C ALA A 391 14.19 31.14 -17.73
N ALA A 392 13.45 30.05 -17.52
CA ALA A 392 12.06 30.05 -17.04
C ALA A 392 11.93 30.09 -15.50
N ALA A 393 13.03 29.86 -14.77
CA ALA A 393 13.01 29.86 -13.32
C ALA A 393 12.86 31.29 -12.76
N THR A 394 12.19 31.40 -11.60
CA THR A 394 11.98 32.68 -10.90
C THR A 394 13.27 33.32 -10.40
N ASN A 395 14.34 32.55 -10.30
CA ASN A 395 15.66 33.01 -9.89
C ASN A 395 16.60 33.01 -11.12
N GLN A 396 16.69 34.14 -11.81
CA GLN A 396 17.46 34.32 -13.05
C GLN A 396 18.93 34.66 -12.77
N THR A 397 19.60 33.86 -12.00
CA THR A 397 21.04 34.03 -11.71
C THR A 397 21.86 33.02 -12.50
N LEU A 398 23.13 33.33 -12.71
CA LEU A 398 24.10 32.42 -13.31
C LEU A 398 24.22 31.13 -12.50
N LYS A 399 24.10 31.23 -11.18
CA LYS A 399 24.03 30.08 -10.27
C LYS A 399 22.84 29.17 -10.62
N GLY A 400 21.64 29.72 -10.80
CA GLY A 400 20.44 28.98 -11.18
C GLY A 400 20.63 28.22 -12.51
N LEU A 401 21.33 28.83 -13.47
CA LEU A 401 21.67 28.17 -14.74
C LEU A 401 22.62 26.96 -14.52
N PHE A 402 23.69 27.14 -13.74
CA PHE A 402 24.60 26.04 -13.46
C PHE A 402 23.98 24.94 -12.62
N ASP A 403 23.14 25.27 -11.64
CA ASP A 403 22.39 24.31 -10.85
C ASP A 403 21.45 23.50 -11.73
N ALA A 404 20.74 24.13 -12.66
CA ALA A 404 19.86 23.47 -13.62
C ALA A 404 20.64 22.54 -14.57
N VAL A 405 21.78 22.97 -15.08
CA VAL A 405 22.67 22.15 -15.93
C VAL A 405 23.22 20.96 -15.17
N LEU A 406 23.68 21.15 -13.93
CA LEU A 406 24.15 20.06 -13.06
C LEU A 406 23.04 19.09 -12.68
N ALA A 407 21.83 19.59 -12.42
CA ALA A 407 20.67 18.76 -12.16
C ALA A 407 20.22 17.97 -13.41
N ALA A 408 20.34 18.55 -14.60
CA ALA A 408 19.98 17.91 -15.85
C ALA A 408 20.93 16.76 -16.24
N ILE A 409 22.21 16.85 -15.90
CA ILE A 409 23.20 15.79 -16.21
C ILE A 409 22.81 14.42 -15.61
N PRO A 410 22.46 14.29 -14.31
CA PRO A 410 21.99 13.04 -13.75
C PRO A 410 20.65 12.57 -14.36
N VAL A 411 19.73 13.49 -14.62
CA VAL A 411 18.43 13.20 -15.25
C VAL A 411 18.62 12.76 -16.70
N ALA A 412 19.52 13.44 -17.42
CA ALA A 412 19.84 13.09 -18.79
C ALA A 412 20.54 11.74 -18.91
N ALA A 413 21.49 11.45 -18.00
CA ALA A 413 22.07 10.11 -17.90
C ALA A 413 21.02 9.03 -17.57
N ALA A 414 19.98 9.41 -16.81
CA ALA A 414 18.85 8.51 -16.50
C ALA A 414 17.93 8.29 -17.70
N ALA A 415 17.70 9.32 -18.53
CA ALA A 415 16.90 9.19 -19.75
C ALA A 415 17.63 8.41 -20.86
N ALA A 416 18.97 8.44 -20.84
CA ALA A 416 19.83 7.75 -21.77
C ALA A 416 20.25 6.34 -21.33
N VAL A 417 19.74 5.84 -20.19
CA VAL A 417 20.00 4.46 -19.77
C VAL A 417 19.37 3.52 -20.79
N PRO A 418 20.14 2.69 -21.51
CA PRO A 418 19.60 1.73 -22.45
C PRO A 418 18.54 0.86 -21.78
N ALA A 419 17.52 0.47 -22.52
CA ALA A 419 16.49 -0.44 -22.02
C ALA A 419 17.16 -1.70 -21.41
N GLY A 420 16.85 -2.02 -20.15
CA GLY A 420 17.43 -3.15 -19.42
C GLY A 420 18.55 -2.80 -18.43
N GLN A 421 18.87 -1.52 -18.21
CA GLN A 421 19.87 -1.11 -17.23
C GLN A 421 19.30 -0.57 -15.90
N THR A 422 18.00 -0.65 -15.70
CA THR A 422 17.36 -0.30 -14.44
C THR A 422 16.86 -1.56 -13.75
N LEU A 423 17.13 -1.70 -12.47
CA LEU A 423 16.43 -2.68 -11.64
C LEU A 423 15.12 -2.05 -11.19
N THR A 424 14.02 -2.50 -11.78
CA THR A 424 12.68 -2.13 -11.35
C THR A 424 12.17 -3.19 -10.38
N LEU A 425 11.68 -2.75 -9.24
CA LEU A 425 10.99 -3.55 -8.24
C LEU A 425 9.60 -2.99 -8.06
N GLU A 426 8.65 -3.84 -7.74
CA GLU A 426 7.31 -3.40 -7.39
C GLU A 426 7.01 -3.73 -5.92
N ALA A 427 6.15 -2.93 -5.31
CA ALA A 427 5.61 -3.27 -4.00
C ALA A 427 4.89 -4.62 -4.10
N ALA A 428 5.05 -5.48 -3.09
CA ALA A 428 4.48 -6.83 -3.11
C ALA A 428 2.96 -6.84 -3.24
N ASN A 429 2.31 -5.72 -2.90
CA ASN A 429 0.86 -5.58 -2.93
C ASN A 429 0.47 -4.15 -3.33
N PRO A 430 -0.71 -3.92 -3.91
CA PRO A 430 -1.16 -2.59 -4.28
C PRO A 430 -1.41 -1.71 -3.05
N GLY A 431 -1.32 -0.39 -3.23
CA GLY A 431 -1.60 0.62 -2.21
C GLY A 431 -0.61 1.77 -2.22
N THR A 432 -1.00 2.92 -1.69
CA THR A 432 -0.13 4.09 -1.53
C THR A 432 1.01 3.87 -0.53
N TRP A 433 0.93 2.82 0.29
CA TRP A 433 1.97 2.44 1.25
C TRP A 433 3.33 2.21 0.56
N GLY A 434 3.31 1.69 -0.67
CA GLY A 434 4.51 1.45 -1.45
C GLY A 434 5.33 2.72 -1.71
N THR A 435 4.71 3.92 -1.66
CA THR A 435 5.43 5.21 -1.76
C THR A 435 6.31 5.49 -0.54
N LYS A 436 6.15 4.75 0.54
CA LYS A 436 6.96 4.83 1.76
C LYS A 436 8.10 3.83 1.79
N LEU A 437 8.26 3.06 0.73
CA LEU A 437 9.37 2.13 0.57
C LEU A 437 10.61 2.85 0.06
N THR A 438 11.76 2.45 0.55
CA THR A 438 13.07 2.78 -0.02
C THR A 438 13.88 1.51 -0.17
N ALA A 439 14.54 1.36 -1.30
CA ALA A 439 15.45 0.24 -1.53
C ALA A 439 16.85 0.76 -1.78
N THR A 440 17.83 0.17 -1.15
CA THR A 440 19.25 0.52 -1.29
C THR A 440 20.08 -0.70 -1.59
N VAL A 441 21.06 -0.54 -2.45
CA VAL A 441 22.02 -1.59 -2.82
C VAL A 441 23.37 -1.30 -2.19
N ASN A 442 24.01 -2.32 -1.65
CA ASN A 442 25.40 -2.26 -1.25
C ASN A 442 26.14 -3.55 -1.62
N THR A 443 27.47 -3.49 -1.61
CA THR A 443 28.35 -4.62 -1.86
C THR A 443 29.25 -4.92 -0.66
N GLN A 444 28.86 -4.41 0.51
CA GLN A 444 29.64 -4.57 1.73
C GLN A 444 29.69 -6.04 2.17
N GLY A 445 30.86 -6.54 2.49
CA GLY A 445 31.05 -7.93 2.90
C GLY A 445 31.10 -8.95 1.77
N ILE A 446 30.90 -8.57 0.51
CA ILE A 446 31.00 -9.46 -0.65
C ILE A 446 32.47 -9.58 -1.07
N THR A 447 33.07 -10.68 -0.68
CA THR A 447 34.47 -11.03 -0.97
C THR A 447 34.55 -12.17 -1.99
N ASP A 448 35.74 -12.40 -2.56
CA ASP A 448 35.94 -13.55 -3.46
C ASP A 448 35.62 -14.87 -2.75
N LYS A 449 35.92 -14.98 -1.45
CA LYS A 449 35.57 -16.14 -0.63
C LYS A 449 34.06 -16.35 -0.49
N VAL A 450 33.28 -15.28 -0.40
CA VAL A 450 31.81 -15.35 -0.40
C VAL A 450 31.30 -15.83 -1.76
N ALA A 451 31.89 -15.32 -2.85
CA ALA A 451 31.53 -15.69 -4.21
C ALA A 451 31.84 -17.16 -4.55
N GLU A 452 32.86 -17.77 -3.90
CA GLU A 452 33.16 -19.19 -4.04
C GLU A 452 31.95 -20.10 -3.75
N ASN A 453 31.08 -19.70 -2.81
CA ASN A 453 29.84 -20.44 -2.50
C ASN A 453 28.87 -20.53 -3.70
N PHE A 454 29.00 -19.64 -4.66
CA PHE A 454 28.14 -19.52 -5.85
C PHE A 454 28.88 -19.87 -7.14
N ALA A 455 30.14 -20.34 -7.05
CA ALA A 455 30.98 -20.67 -8.21
C ALA A 455 30.37 -21.78 -9.08
N SER A 456 29.63 -22.73 -8.48
CA SER A 456 28.90 -23.78 -9.21
C SER A 456 27.83 -23.25 -10.16
N TYR A 457 27.35 -22.03 -9.93
CA TYR A 457 26.41 -21.32 -10.81
C TYR A 457 27.10 -20.36 -11.77
N GLY A 458 28.45 -20.32 -11.78
CA GLY A 458 29.21 -19.40 -12.64
C GLY A 458 29.12 -17.93 -12.21
N LEU A 459 28.87 -17.69 -10.92
CA LEU A 459 28.81 -16.35 -10.36
C LEU A 459 30.15 -15.97 -9.72
N ASN A 460 30.52 -14.70 -9.83
CA ASN A 460 31.66 -14.10 -9.18
C ASN A 460 31.22 -12.90 -8.32
N LYS A 461 32.14 -12.28 -7.57
CA LYS A 461 31.79 -11.19 -6.63
C LYS A 461 31.08 -10.00 -7.27
N ASN A 462 31.33 -9.73 -8.57
CA ASN A 462 30.73 -8.60 -9.28
C ASN A 462 29.29 -8.91 -9.75
N ASP A 463 28.89 -10.19 -9.71
CA ASP A 463 27.53 -10.64 -10.01
C ASP A 463 26.62 -10.59 -8.76
N LEU A 464 27.19 -10.28 -7.57
CA LEU A 464 26.50 -10.29 -6.30
C LEU A 464 26.32 -8.89 -5.74
N PHE A 465 25.21 -8.67 -5.02
CA PHE A 465 24.95 -7.45 -4.26
C PHE A 465 24.06 -7.75 -3.05
N ASN A 466 23.95 -6.80 -2.14
CA ASN A 466 22.97 -6.84 -1.05
C ASN A 466 21.91 -5.80 -1.32
N LEU A 467 20.64 -6.16 -1.06
CA LEU A 467 19.48 -5.28 -1.16
C LEU A 467 18.91 -5.06 0.24
N THR A 468 18.81 -3.81 0.66
CA THR A 468 18.10 -3.42 1.89
C THR A 468 16.86 -2.65 1.49
N VAL A 469 15.72 -3.08 2.01
CA VAL A 469 14.41 -2.46 1.81
C VAL A 469 13.95 -1.91 3.13
N GLN A 470 13.53 -0.67 3.17
CA GLN A 470 13.02 -0.01 4.36
C GLN A 470 11.60 0.51 4.08
N ILE A 471 10.70 0.33 5.03
CA ILE A 471 9.38 0.95 5.06
C ILE A 471 9.28 1.92 6.23
N THR A 472 8.65 3.07 6.00
CA THR A 472 8.30 4.01 7.06
C THR A 472 6.79 4.01 7.25
N TYR A 473 6.32 3.59 8.43
CA TYR A 473 4.90 3.55 8.76
C TYR A 473 4.32 4.94 9.06
N PRO A 474 2.98 5.11 8.98
CA PRO A 474 2.33 6.40 9.27
C PRO A 474 2.61 6.94 10.68
N ASN A 475 2.87 6.08 11.64
CA ASN A 475 3.24 6.45 13.02
C ASN A 475 4.72 6.86 13.17
N GLY A 476 5.49 6.91 12.08
CA GLY A 476 6.91 7.27 12.05
C GLY A 476 7.88 6.15 12.41
N THR A 477 7.39 4.95 12.76
CA THR A 477 8.27 3.80 12.96
C THR A 477 8.77 3.26 11.61
N THR A 478 9.94 2.63 11.62
CA THR A 478 10.54 2.01 10.44
C THR A 478 10.77 0.52 10.66
N ASP A 479 10.58 -0.25 9.61
CA ASP A 479 10.96 -1.67 9.55
C ASP A 479 11.82 -1.89 8.30
N PHE A 480 12.60 -2.95 8.25
CA PHE A 480 13.47 -3.23 7.12
C PHE A 480 13.61 -4.73 6.84
N GLU A 481 13.84 -5.03 5.57
CA GLU A 481 14.23 -6.37 5.09
C GLU A 481 15.61 -6.26 4.44
N GLN A 482 16.46 -7.25 4.65
CA GLN A 482 17.80 -7.28 4.09
C GLN A 482 18.07 -8.61 3.41
N PHE A 483 18.42 -8.55 2.13
CA PHE A 483 18.75 -9.70 1.30
C PHE A 483 20.22 -9.62 0.91
N THR A 484 21.01 -10.60 1.35
CA THR A 484 22.46 -10.60 1.14
C THR A 484 22.88 -11.55 0.03
N ASN A 485 23.96 -11.17 -0.69
CA ASN A 485 24.56 -11.98 -1.74
C ASN A 485 23.56 -12.38 -2.85
N VAL A 486 22.60 -11.53 -3.17
CA VAL A 486 21.65 -11.79 -4.26
C VAL A 486 22.25 -11.47 -5.61
N THR A 487 21.68 -12.07 -6.67
CA THR A 487 22.10 -11.84 -8.05
C THR A 487 20.91 -11.60 -8.97
N ILE A 488 21.12 -10.84 -10.03
CA ILE A 488 20.16 -10.71 -11.14
C ILE A 488 20.49 -11.63 -12.31
N LYS A 489 21.65 -12.29 -12.27
CA LYS A 489 22.14 -13.11 -13.38
C LYS A 489 21.31 -14.37 -13.55
N LYS A 490 20.86 -14.61 -14.77
CA LYS A 490 20.19 -15.87 -15.13
C LYS A 490 21.25 -16.94 -15.36
N THR A 491 21.24 -17.99 -14.56
CA THR A 491 22.18 -19.12 -14.62
C THR A 491 21.44 -20.40 -14.99
N THR A 492 22.17 -21.42 -15.44
CA THR A 492 21.63 -22.76 -15.72
C THR A 492 22.48 -23.80 -14.99
N PRO A 493 21.97 -24.47 -13.94
CA PRO A 493 20.64 -24.29 -13.35
C PRO A 493 20.44 -22.91 -12.70
N PRO A 494 19.19 -22.48 -12.43
CA PRO A 494 18.92 -21.22 -11.77
C PRO A 494 19.57 -21.17 -10.36
N SER A 495 20.28 -20.09 -10.09
CA SER A 495 20.86 -19.91 -8.76
C SER A 495 19.77 -19.58 -7.73
N PRO A 496 19.77 -20.22 -6.54
CA PRO A 496 18.74 -20.01 -5.51
C PRO A 496 18.75 -18.56 -4.95
N ASN A 497 19.87 -17.86 -5.04
CA ASN A 497 20.02 -16.48 -4.62
C ASN A 497 19.64 -15.47 -5.74
N ARG A 498 19.00 -15.92 -6.82
CA ARG A 498 18.48 -14.99 -7.83
C ARG A 498 17.37 -14.12 -7.23
N LEU A 499 17.47 -12.82 -7.45
CA LEU A 499 16.69 -11.82 -6.74
C LEU A 499 15.17 -12.06 -6.79
N ASP A 500 14.63 -12.45 -7.94
CA ASP A 500 13.20 -12.74 -8.08
C ASP A 500 12.76 -13.93 -7.21
N LEU A 501 13.58 -14.98 -7.12
CA LEU A 501 13.30 -16.15 -6.29
C LEU A 501 13.36 -15.78 -4.80
N VAL A 502 14.40 -15.06 -4.39
CA VAL A 502 14.56 -14.60 -3.00
C VAL A 502 13.40 -13.69 -2.59
N LEU A 503 13.07 -12.66 -3.40
CA LEU A 503 11.98 -11.74 -3.05
C LEU A 503 10.62 -12.45 -3.03
N ASN A 504 10.38 -13.43 -3.88
CA ASN A 504 9.12 -14.19 -3.85
C ASN A 504 8.95 -15.03 -2.58
N HIS A 505 10.06 -15.57 -2.03
CA HIS A 505 10.02 -16.41 -0.84
C HIS A 505 10.17 -15.67 0.48
N GLU A 506 10.97 -14.62 0.52
CA GLU A 506 11.43 -14.01 1.77
C GLU A 506 10.91 -12.60 1.97
N SER A 507 10.57 -11.86 0.91
CA SER A 507 10.11 -10.47 1.04
C SER A 507 8.59 -10.38 1.20
N ARG A 508 8.16 -9.59 2.18
CA ARG A 508 6.77 -9.14 2.34
C ARG A 508 6.52 -7.84 1.59
N LEU A 509 7.58 -7.11 1.26
CA LEU A 509 7.51 -5.72 0.80
C LEU A 509 7.69 -5.57 -0.70
N LEU A 510 8.53 -6.39 -1.35
CA LEU A 510 8.89 -6.21 -2.75
C LEU A 510 8.76 -7.48 -3.59
N ARG A 511 8.56 -7.26 -4.90
CA ARG A 511 8.62 -8.29 -5.95
C ARG A 511 9.42 -7.77 -7.14
N VAL A 512 9.93 -8.68 -7.96
CA VAL A 512 10.42 -8.36 -9.31
C VAL A 512 9.22 -8.40 -10.24
N PRO A 513 8.91 -7.32 -10.99
CA PRO A 513 7.79 -7.33 -11.92
C PRO A 513 7.98 -8.38 -13.02
N LEU A 514 6.87 -8.94 -13.48
CA LEU A 514 6.84 -9.91 -14.56
C LEU A 514 6.53 -9.20 -15.90
N ASP A 515 7.05 -9.72 -16.98
CA ASP A 515 6.67 -9.28 -18.33
C ASP A 515 5.35 -9.97 -18.79
N ALA A 516 4.86 -9.60 -19.96
CA ALA A 516 3.66 -10.17 -20.55
C ALA A 516 3.74 -11.71 -20.80
N LYS A 517 4.92 -12.30 -20.63
CA LYS A 517 5.16 -13.75 -20.73
C LYS A 517 5.42 -14.40 -19.38
N ASN A 518 5.08 -13.71 -18.29
CA ASN A 518 5.34 -14.12 -16.90
C ASN A 518 6.84 -14.38 -16.59
N GLN A 519 7.75 -13.64 -17.25
CA GLN A 519 9.17 -13.73 -16.96
C GLN A 519 9.63 -12.55 -16.11
N PRO A 520 10.53 -12.77 -15.11
CA PRO A 520 11.02 -11.70 -14.25
C PRO A 520 11.83 -10.67 -15.05
N GLN A 521 11.50 -9.42 -14.90
CA GLN A 521 12.16 -8.28 -15.53
C GLN A 521 13.41 -7.91 -14.75
N LEU A 522 14.49 -8.62 -14.99
CA LEU A 522 15.78 -8.35 -14.38
C LEU A 522 16.69 -7.60 -15.36
N PRO A 523 17.48 -6.60 -14.89
CA PRO A 523 18.42 -5.89 -15.73
C PRO A 523 19.58 -6.80 -16.17
N SER A 524 20.30 -6.39 -17.21
CA SER A 524 21.48 -7.11 -17.68
C SER A 524 22.77 -6.81 -16.90
N ILE A 525 22.76 -5.75 -16.08
CA ILE A 525 23.92 -5.27 -15.33
C ILE A 525 23.59 -5.28 -13.83
N THR A 526 24.48 -5.84 -13.04
CA THR A 526 24.38 -5.85 -11.58
C THR A 526 24.32 -4.43 -11.01
N PRO A 527 23.34 -4.09 -10.15
CA PRO A 527 23.23 -2.79 -9.54
C PRO A 527 24.50 -2.43 -8.74
N PRO A 528 25.08 -1.25 -8.92
CA PRO A 528 26.25 -0.84 -8.16
C PRO A 528 25.90 -0.52 -6.72
N GLY A 529 26.89 -0.70 -5.82
CA GLY A 529 26.73 -0.27 -4.44
C GLY A 529 26.49 1.24 -4.34
N GLY A 530 25.55 1.64 -3.45
CA GLY A 530 25.11 3.01 -3.27
C GLY A 530 23.90 3.41 -4.12
N ALA A 531 23.37 2.51 -4.97
CA ALA A 531 22.13 2.78 -5.68
C ALA A 531 20.95 2.87 -4.69
N THR A 532 20.15 3.93 -4.80
CA THR A 532 18.90 4.13 -4.04
C THR A 532 17.72 4.21 -4.99
N SER A 533 16.57 3.75 -4.53
CA SER A 533 15.36 3.74 -5.35
C SER A 533 14.71 5.12 -5.47
N GLN A 534 14.09 5.36 -6.63
CA GLN A 534 13.04 6.34 -6.81
C GLN A 534 11.71 5.59 -6.85
N VAL A 535 10.70 6.14 -6.18
CA VAL A 535 9.38 5.51 -6.07
C VAL A 535 8.40 6.23 -6.96
N ALA A 536 7.57 5.50 -7.66
CA ALA A 536 6.46 6.01 -8.45
C ALA A 536 5.25 5.08 -8.33
N GLY A 537 4.05 5.61 -8.52
CA GLY A 537 2.81 4.84 -8.45
C GLY A 537 2.31 4.64 -7.02
N GLY A 538 1.49 3.62 -6.84
CA GLY A 538 0.82 3.27 -5.59
C GLY A 538 -0.54 3.95 -5.42
N ASP A 539 -1.61 3.15 -5.41
CA ASP A 539 -2.98 3.62 -5.27
C ASP A 539 -3.77 2.69 -4.35
N ASN A 540 -4.64 3.26 -3.53
CA ASN A 540 -5.48 2.49 -2.59
C ASN A 540 -6.70 1.84 -3.24
N GLY A 541 -6.84 1.91 -4.55
CA GLY A 541 -8.00 1.40 -5.26
C GLY A 541 -9.23 2.30 -5.14
N LYS A 542 -10.33 1.87 -5.73
CA LYS A 542 -11.66 2.46 -5.54
C LYS A 542 -12.40 1.73 -4.43
N ASN A 543 -13.61 2.20 -4.11
CA ASN A 543 -14.49 1.55 -3.16
C ASN A 543 -14.80 0.12 -3.64
N LEU A 544 -14.90 -0.79 -2.68
CA LEU A 544 -15.22 -2.18 -2.99
C LEU A 544 -16.64 -2.28 -3.55
N SER A 545 -16.77 -2.98 -4.68
CA SER A 545 -18.06 -3.36 -5.24
C SER A 545 -18.63 -4.60 -4.56
N VAL A 546 -19.91 -4.87 -4.78
CA VAL A 546 -20.57 -6.11 -4.30
C VAL A 546 -19.78 -7.32 -4.81
N GLU A 547 -19.40 -7.32 -6.09
CA GLU A 547 -18.67 -8.40 -6.74
C GLU A 547 -17.31 -8.64 -6.11
N THR A 548 -16.62 -7.57 -5.67
CA THR A 548 -15.33 -7.70 -4.99
C THR A 548 -15.49 -8.33 -3.60
N TYR A 549 -16.58 -8.02 -2.88
CA TYR A 549 -16.87 -8.65 -1.61
C TYR A 549 -17.29 -10.10 -1.77
N THR A 550 -18.28 -10.37 -2.64
CA THR A 550 -18.83 -11.71 -2.83
C THR A 550 -17.80 -12.64 -3.50
N GLY A 551 -17.10 -12.14 -4.50
CA GLY A 551 -16.07 -12.90 -5.19
C GLY A 551 -16.64 -14.10 -5.97
N ASP A 552 -15.80 -15.12 -6.14
CA ASP A 552 -16.08 -16.36 -6.84
C ASP A 552 -15.55 -17.55 -6.03
N GLN A 553 -16.40 -18.55 -5.77
CA GLN A 553 -16.04 -19.70 -4.95
C GLN A 553 -15.02 -20.61 -5.62
N ASP A 554 -15.12 -20.83 -6.92
CA ASP A 554 -14.18 -21.68 -7.68
C ASP A 554 -12.80 -21.03 -7.74
N GLN A 555 -12.76 -19.69 -7.85
CA GLN A 555 -11.52 -18.91 -7.87
C GLN A 555 -10.99 -18.62 -6.45
N ARG A 556 -11.82 -18.84 -5.42
CA ARG A 556 -11.50 -18.53 -4.02
C ARG A 556 -11.16 -17.06 -3.81
N THR A 557 -11.99 -16.18 -4.35
CA THR A 557 -11.86 -14.72 -4.25
C THR A 557 -12.94 -14.14 -3.35
N GLY A 558 -12.83 -12.86 -2.97
CA GLY A 558 -13.78 -12.21 -2.10
C GLY A 558 -13.89 -12.90 -0.73
N ILE A 559 -15.10 -13.10 -0.22
CA ILE A 559 -15.36 -13.86 1.03
C ILE A 559 -14.93 -15.32 0.91
N TYR A 560 -14.98 -15.90 -0.29
CA TYR A 560 -14.58 -17.28 -0.55
C TYR A 560 -13.05 -17.48 -0.52
N ALA A 561 -12.25 -16.42 -0.39
CA ALA A 561 -10.85 -16.56 -0.04
C ALA A 561 -10.66 -17.38 1.25
N LEU A 562 -11.65 -17.37 2.16
CA LEU A 562 -11.70 -18.19 3.37
C LEU A 562 -11.78 -19.69 3.12
N GLU A 563 -12.00 -20.17 1.88
CA GLU A 563 -11.85 -21.59 1.50
C GLU A 563 -10.41 -22.10 1.66
N LYS A 564 -9.44 -21.19 1.70
CA LYS A 564 -8.03 -21.51 1.89
C LYS A 564 -7.68 -21.85 3.35
N ILE A 565 -8.62 -21.65 4.29
CA ILE A 565 -8.45 -22.00 5.71
C ILE A 565 -9.47 -23.05 6.15
N GLU A 566 -9.08 -23.83 7.14
CA GLU A 566 -9.92 -24.93 7.61
C GLU A 566 -11.10 -24.46 8.43
N LEU A 567 -10.91 -23.50 9.33
CA LEU A 567 -11.90 -23.10 10.34
C LEU A 567 -11.93 -21.59 10.58
N PHE A 568 -13.12 -21.03 10.60
CA PHE A 568 -13.48 -19.78 11.27
C PHE A 568 -14.88 -19.91 11.88
N ASN A 569 -15.15 -19.18 12.95
CA ASN A 569 -16.40 -19.31 13.71
C ASN A 569 -17.28 -18.07 13.63
N ILE A 570 -16.66 -16.91 13.38
CA ILE A 570 -17.31 -15.61 13.37
C ILE A 570 -16.83 -14.87 12.13
N MET A 571 -17.73 -14.15 11.45
CA MET A 571 -17.39 -13.25 10.36
C MET A 571 -17.82 -11.84 10.68
N CYS A 572 -16.93 -10.88 10.43
CA CYS A 572 -17.16 -9.45 10.50
C CYS A 572 -16.78 -8.82 9.15
N ILE A 573 -17.66 -7.99 8.61
CA ILE A 573 -17.44 -7.22 7.38
C ILE A 573 -17.62 -5.75 7.75
N PRO A 574 -16.58 -5.09 8.28
CA PRO A 574 -16.65 -3.66 8.57
C PRO A 574 -16.87 -2.85 7.30
N PRO A 575 -17.51 -1.67 7.37
CA PRO A 575 -17.64 -0.77 6.22
C PRO A 575 -16.28 -0.49 5.57
N ASP A 576 -16.25 -0.29 4.26
CA ASP A 576 -14.98 -0.05 3.54
C ASP A 576 -14.46 1.38 3.67
N GLN A 577 -15.29 2.31 4.14
CA GLN A 577 -14.95 3.72 4.35
C GLN A 577 -15.56 4.28 5.65
N ARG A 578 -15.00 5.40 6.11
CA ARG A 578 -15.45 6.12 7.32
C ARG A 578 -16.37 7.29 7.01
N ILE A 579 -17.27 7.15 6.08
CA ILE A 579 -18.30 8.16 5.82
C ILE A 579 -19.58 7.80 6.54
N ALA A 580 -20.30 8.80 7.01
CA ALA A 580 -21.50 8.62 7.85
C ALA A 580 -22.61 7.76 7.20
N GLU A 581 -22.61 7.67 5.88
CA GLU A 581 -23.64 6.98 5.09
C GLU A 581 -23.19 5.60 4.59
N ASN A 582 -22.00 5.15 4.97
CA ASN A 582 -21.45 3.90 4.45
C ASN A 582 -21.99 2.69 5.21
N ASN A 583 -22.85 1.95 4.56
CA ASN A 583 -23.33 0.64 4.98
C ASN A 583 -22.77 -0.42 4.02
N ILE A 584 -22.61 -1.63 4.51
CA ILE A 584 -22.36 -2.79 3.65
C ILE A 584 -23.62 -3.05 2.83
N ASP A 585 -23.46 -3.34 1.55
CA ASP A 585 -24.59 -3.65 0.67
C ASP A 585 -25.31 -4.93 1.16
N PRO A 586 -26.64 -4.95 1.19
CA PRO A 586 -27.42 -6.12 1.59
C PRO A 586 -27.07 -7.41 0.84
N LEU A 587 -26.69 -7.32 -0.42
CA LEU A 587 -26.28 -8.50 -1.21
C LEU A 587 -25.01 -9.13 -0.67
N VAL A 588 -24.06 -8.31 -0.17
CA VAL A 588 -22.84 -8.81 0.48
C VAL A 588 -23.18 -9.56 1.76
N TYR A 589 -24.09 -9.03 2.58
CA TYR A 589 -24.53 -9.70 3.79
C TYR A 589 -25.32 -10.98 3.48
N THR A 590 -26.11 -11.01 2.41
CA THR A 590 -26.86 -12.21 1.97
C THR A 590 -25.90 -13.34 1.61
N GLU A 591 -24.90 -13.05 0.80
CA GLU A 591 -23.88 -14.02 0.41
C GLU A 591 -23.02 -14.47 1.60
N ALA A 592 -22.60 -13.51 2.44
CA ALA A 592 -21.83 -13.81 3.65
C ALA A 592 -22.63 -14.69 4.63
N LEU A 593 -23.95 -14.48 4.74
CA LEU A 593 -24.82 -15.29 5.59
C LEU A 593 -24.94 -16.73 5.07
N SER A 594 -25.17 -16.89 3.76
CA SER A 594 -25.20 -18.21 3.11
C SER A 594 -23.90 -18.97 3.34
N TYR A 595 -22.78 -18.30 3.11
CA TYR A 595 -21.46 -18.87 3.33
C TYR A 595 -21.18 -19.17 4.81
N CYS A 596 -21.57 -18.31 5.75
CA CYS A 596 -21.49 -18.62 7.18
C CYS A 596 -22.33 -19.83 7.57
N SER A 597 -23.51 -19.99 6.97
CA SER A 597 -24.35 -21.17 7.21
C SER A 597 -23.67 -22.47 6.77
N GLU A 598 -23.08 -22.46 5.58
CA GLU A 598 -22.30 -23.58 5.04
C GLU A 598 -21.07 -23.91 5.91
N ARG A 599 -20.32 -22.88 6.31
CA ARG A 599 -19.09 -23.00 7.10
C ARG A 599 -19.32 -23.11 8.61
N ARG A 600 -20.57 -23.25 9.08
CA ARG A 600 -20.95 -23.33 10.51
C ARG A 600 -20.41 -22.16 11.32
N ALA A 601 -20.51 -20.96 10.78
CA ALA A 601 -20.03 -19.71 11.38
C ALA A 601 -21.20 -18.75 11.70
N MET A 602 -20.90 -17.71 12.48
CA MET A 602 -21.83 -16.68 12.89
C MET A 602 -21.44 -15.35 12.25
N LEU A 603 -22.37 -14.67 11.57
CA LEU A 603 -22.18 -13.35 10.99
C LEU A 603 -22.59 -12.26 12.01
N ILE A 604 -21.67 -11.34 12.30
CA ILE A 604 -21.99 -10.14 13.07
C ILE A 604 -22.25 -8.99 12.09
N VAL A 605 -23.48 -8.47 12.14
CA VAL A 605 -23.96 -7.45 11.22
C VAL A 605 -23.96 -6.09 11.90
N ASP A 606 -23.37 -5.09 11.27
CA ASP A 606 -23.42 -3.71 11.73
C ASP A 606 -24.79 -3.07 11.39
N PRO A 607 -25.35 -2.25 12.28
CA PRO A 607 -26.66 -1.64 12.07
C PRO A 607 -26.60 -0.58 10.95
N PRO A 608 -27.69 -0.43 10.16
CA PRO A 608 -27.80 0.63 9.19
C PRO A 608 -27.61 2.02 9.84
N THR A 609 -26.91 2.93 9.15
CA THR A 609 -26.64 4.28 9.66
C THR A 609 -27.93 5.10 9.84
N THR A 610 -28.98 4.77 9.09
CA THR A 610 -30.30 5.42 9.16
C THR A 610 -30.99 5.21 10.52
N TRP A 611 -30.71 4.10 11.23
CA TRP A 611 -31.36 3.79 12.50
C TRP A 611 -31.18 4.86 13.57
N LEU A 612 -30.00 5.49 13.63
CA LEU A 612 -29.75 6.59 14.54
C LEU A 612 -30.72 7.77 14.32
N GLY A 613 -30.93 8.13 13.04
CA GLY A 613 -31.87 9.19 12.67
C GLY A 613 -33.31 8.86 13.04
N GLU A 614 -33.75 7.63 12.79
CA GLU A 614 -35.10 7.19 13.14
C GLU A 614 -35.34 7.27 14.67
N VAL A 615 -34.39 6.79 15.48
CA VAL A 615 -34.56 6.88 16.96
C VAL A 615 -34.55 8.32 17.44
N LYS A 616 -33.69 9.19 16.89
CA LYS A 616 -33.67 10.63 17.25
C LYS A 616 -34.97 11.34 16.87
N ASN A 617 -35.61 10.91 15.81
CA ASN A 617 -36.91 11.42 15.37
C ASN A 617 -38.12 10.81 16.15
N GLY A 618 -37.87 9.92 17.10
CA GLY A 618 -38.90 9.27 17.90
C GLY A 618 -39.53 8.02 17.23
N ASN A 619 -38.98 7.57 16.11
CA ASN A 619 -39.54 6.49 15.27
C ASN A 619 -38.90 5.13 15.59
N ILE A 620 -38.56 4.87 16.84
CA ILE A 620 -37.89 3.62 17.24
C ILE A 620 -38.69 2.34 16.86
N SER A 621 -39.98 2.42 16.80
CA SER A 621 -40.87 1.32 16.38
C SER A 621 -40.80 1.00 14.88
N GLN A 622 -40.14 1.88 14.11
CA GLN A 622 -39.93 1.66 12.68
C GLN A 622 -38.66 0.84 12.39
N LEU A 623 -37.80 0.64 13.39
CA LEU A 623 -36.62 -0.19 13.23
C LEU A 623 -37.03 -1.64 13.10
N GLN A 624 -36.52 -2.29 12.04
CA GLN A 624 -36.78 -3.70 11.77
C GLN A 624 -35.48 -4.41 11.40
N PRO A 625 -35.23 -5.63 11.89
CA PRO A 625 -34.05 -6.40 11.50
C PRO A 625 -33.92 -6.59 9.98
N THR A 626 -35.02 -6.66 9.26
CA THR A 626 -35.08 -6.79 7.80
C THR A 626 -34.46 -5.60 7.06
N GLN A 627 -34.31 -4.44 7.73
CA GLN A 627 -33.65 -3.26 7.17
C GLN A 627 -32.11 -3.44 6.99
N VAL A 628 -31.51 -4.47 7.59
CA VAL A 628 -30.14 -4.86 7.26
C VAL A 628 -30.05 -5.59 5.91
N GLY A 629 -31.22 -5.88 5.30
CA GLY A 629 -31.34 -6.42 3.94
C GLY A 629 -31.19 -7.93 3.81
N ILE A 630 -31.19 -8.67 4.93
CA ILE A 630 -31.11 -10.15 4.94
C ILE A 630 -32.33 -10.75 5.61
N GLU A 631 -32.89 -11.79 5.00
CA GLU A 631 -34.07 -12.48 5.43
C GLU A 631 -33.94 -13.99 5.22
N GLY A 632 -34.87 -14.76 5.75
CA GLY A 632 -34.94 -16.21 5.54
C GLY A 632 -34.48 -17.03 6.75
N PRO A 633 -34.51 -18.37 6.61
CA PRO A 633 -34.22 -19.30 7.71
C PRO A 633 -32.74 -19.21 8.16
N GLU A 634 -31.82 -18.88 7.32
CA GLU A 634 -30.38 -18.81 7.59
C GLU A 634 -30.03 -17.67 8.56
N THR A 635 -30.92 -16.71 8.79
CA THR A 635 -30.75 -15.58 9.74
C THR A 635 -30.55 -16.04 11.20
N ILE A 636 -30.71 -17.32 11.50
CA ILE A 636 -30.25 -17.94 12.75
C ILE A 636 -28.72 -17.82 12.92
N ASN A 637 -27.98 -17.68 11.82
CA ASN A 637 -26.53 -17.54 11.81
C ASN A 637 -26.03 -16.08 11.78
N ALA A 638 -26.92 -15.11 12.03
CA ALA A 638 -26.56 -13.70 12.08
C ALA A 638 -27.10 -13.00 13.32
N ALA A 639 -26.42 -11.95 13.76
CA ALA A 639 -26.88 -11.10 14.86
C ALA A 639 -26.51 -9.64 14.58
N VAL A 640 -27.43 -8.71 14.91
CA VAL A 640 -27.22 -7.26 14.78
C VAL A 640 -27.15 -6.60 16.15
N TYR A 641 -26.24 -5.62 16.30
CA TYR A 641 -26.02 -4.89 17.54
C TYR A 641 -26.16 -3.39 17.32
N PHE A 642 -26.95 -2.71 18.15
CA PHE A 642 -27.25 -1.28 18.05
C PHE A 642 -27.20 -0.61 19.44
N PRO A 643 -26.73 0.62 19.57
CA PRO A 643 -26.17 1.51 18.54
C PRO A 643 -24.67 1.27 18.24
N ARG A 644 -24.11 2.08 17.35
CA ARG A 644 -22.67 2.16 17.10
C ARG A 644 -21.94 2.77 18.31
N VAL A 645 -20.62 2.73 18.30
CA VAL A 645 -19.78 3.22 19.39
C VAL A 645 -19.02 4.49 19.01
N ILE A 646 -18.75 5.34 19.99
CA ILE A 646 -17.93 6.53 19.87
C ILE A 646 -16.62 6.30 20.62
N LYS A 647 -15.50 6.48 19.93
CA LYS A 647 -14.17 6.38 20.53
C LYS A 647 -13.21 7.42 19.98
N GLU A 648 -12.11 7.62 20.67
CA GLU A 648 -11.01 8.47 20.20
C GLU A 648 -10.31 7.79 19.01
N ASP A 649 -10.01 8.59 17.97
CA ASP A 649 -9.24 8.15 16.81
C ASP A 649 -7.78 8.62 16.94
N PRO A 650 -6.83 7.70 17.17
CA PRO A 650 -5.41 8.04 17.24
C PRO A 650 -4.86 8.64 15.94
N MET A 651 -5.46 8.28 14.77
CA MET A 651 -5.05 8.83 13.49
C MET A 651 -5.54 10.26 13.26
N MET A 652 -6.54 10.71 14.01
CA MET A 652 -7.15 12.05 13.96
C MET A 652 -6.89 12.86 15.25
N LYS A 653 -5.70 12.70 15.84
CA LYS A 653 -5.30 13.42 17.08
C LYS A 653 -6.27 13.20 18.24
N ASN A 654 -6.77 12.00 18.37
CA ASN A 654 -7.75 11.57 19.39
C ASN A 654 -9.08 12.34 19.34
N GLN A 655 -9.49 12.81 18.17
CA GLN A 655 -10.87 13.29 17.99
C GLN A 655 -11.84 12.13 18.13
N LEU A 656 -13.00 12.44 18.75
CA LEU A 656 -14.08 11.46 18.87
C LEU A 656 -14.76 11.23 17.52
N ASP A 657 -14.95 9.98 17.17
CA ASP A 657 -15.66 9.58 15.97
C ASP A 657 -16.47 8.30 16.17
N THR A 658 -17.39 8.01 15.24
CA THR A 658 -18.30 6.86 15.33
C THR A 658 -17.72 5.67 14.57
N PHE A 659 -17.77 4.50 15.21
CA PHE A 659 -17.26 3.25 14.67
C PHE A 659 -18.29 2.14 14.74
N SER A 660 -18.16 1.15 13.84
CA SER A 660 -18.94 -0.09 13.92
C SER A 660 -18.53 -0.91 15.14
N ALA A 661 -19.45 -1.71 15.65
CA ALA A 661 -19.23 -2.50 16.86
C ALA A 661 -18.83 -3.96 16.58
N CYS A 662 -18.84 -4.43 15.32
CA CYS A 662 -18.67 -5.86 15.00
C CYS A 662 -17.38 -6.46 15.60
N GLY A 663 -16.27 -5.75 15.56
CA GLY A 663 -15.00 -6.19 16.16
C GLY A 663 -15.07 -6.30 17.68
N ILE A 664 -15.71 -5.33 18.35
CA ILE A 664 -15.94 -5.34 19.79
C ILE A 664 -16.76 -6.57 20.18
N ILE A 665 -17.87 -6.79 19.49
CA ILE A 665 -18.80 -7.91 19.76
C ILE A 665 -18.09 -9.24 19.56
N ALA A 666 -17.34 -9.41 18.49
CA ALA A 666 -16.54 -10.62 18.24
C ALA A 666 -15.53 -10.86 19.37
N GLY A 667 -14.89 -9.81 19.87
CA GLY A 667 -13.97 -9.87 21.02
C GLY A 667 -14.66 -10.31 22.30
N ILE A 668 -15.85 -9.76 22.58
CA ILE A 668 -16.67 -10.15 23.75
C ILE A 668 -17.16 -11.61 23.62
N TYR A 669 -17.50 -12.07 22.41
CA TYR A 669 -17.79 -13.49 22.19
C TYR A 669 -16.58 -14.35 22.57
N ALA A 670 -15.41 -14.01 22.09
CA ALA A 670 -14.18 -14.73 22.39
C ALA A 670 -13.85 -14.73 23.89
N ALA A 671 -13.96 -13.59 24.57
CA ALA A 671 -13.75 -13.48 26.01
C ALA A 671 -14.74 -14.35 26.81
N THR A 672 -16.01 -14.34 26.41
CA THR A 672 -17.07 -15.14 27.06
C THR A 672 -16.81 -16.64 26.86
N ASP A 673 -16.44 -17.05 25.66
CA ASP A 673 -16.13 -18.46 25.36
C ASP A 673 -15.00 -19.01 26.24
N VAL A 674 -13.93 -18.24 26.40
CA VAL A 674 -12.76 -18.63 27.20
C VAL A 674 -13.11 -18.69 28.69
N THR A 675 -13.90 -17.77 29.18
CA THR A 675 -14.16 -17.63 30.63
C THR A 675 -15.33 -18.47 31.11
N ARG A 676 -16.37 -18.65 30.28
CA ARG A 676 -17.64 -19.24 30.68
C ARG A 676 -18.13 -20.35 29.73
N GLY A 677 -17.56 -20.53 28.56
CA GLY A 677 -17.96 -21.45 27.52
C GLY A 677 -18.94 -20.84 26.51
N VAL A 678 -18.98 -21.43 25.32
CA VAL A 678 -19.74 -20.94 24.15
C VAL A 678 -21.26 -20.94 24.38
N TRP A 679 -21.77 -21.74 25.34
CA TRP A 679 -23.17 -21.78 25.74
C TRP A 679 -23.63 -20.63 26.63
N LYS A 680 -22.72 -19.83 27.17
CA LYS A 680 -23.06 -18.63 27.94
C LYS A 680 -23.34 -17.48 26.98
N ALA A 681 -24.48 -16.82 27.20
CA ALA A 681 -24.81 -15.61 26.46
C ALA A 681 -23.71 -14.55 26.61
N PRO A 682 -23.11 -14.04 25.52
CA PRO A 682 -22.11 -12.99 25.54
C PRO A 682 -22.78 -11.63 25.79
N ALA A 683 -23.57 -11.55 26.84
CA ALA A 683 -24.35 -10.40 27.22
C ALA A 683 -24.49 -10.33 28.76
N GLY A 684 -24.90 -9.18 29.26
CA GLY A 684 -25.07 -8.90 30.68
C GLY A 684 -23.96 -7.98 31.23
N LEU A 685 -23.93 -7.82 32.56
CA LEU A 685 -22.96 -6.92 33.22
C LEU A 685 -21.52 -7.40 33.08
N ASP A 686 -21.31 -8.68 32.83
CA ASP A 686 -19.97 -9.25 32.58
C ASP A 686 -19.48 -8.98 31.14
N ALA A 687 -20.35 -8.59 30.22
CA ALA A 687 -20.02 -8.32 28.80
C ALA A 687 -19.69 -6.83 28.60
N GLY A 688 -18.73 -6.32 29.38
CA GLY A 688 -18.28 -4.93 29.33
C GLY A 688 -17.56 -4.60 28.01
N ILE A 689 -17.83 -3.43 27.45
CA ILE A 689 -17.22 -2.92 26.23
C ILE A 689 -16.02 -2.07 26.61
N LEU A 690 -14.83 -2.45 26.11
CA LEU A 690 -13.57 -1.74 26.34
C LEU A 690 -13.21 -0.86 25.14
N GLY A 691 -12.43 0.20 25.41
CA GLY A 691 -11.82 1.05 24.38
C GLY A 691 -12.78 2.07 23.75
N ILE A 692 -13.95 2.32 24.33
CA ILE A 692 -14.89 3.32 23.86
C ILE A 692 -15.03 4.50 24.83
N ASN A 693 -15.35 5.66 24.30
CA ASN A 693 -15.71 6.83 25.11
C ASN A 693 -17.19 6.78 25.52
N SER A 694 -18.06 6.45 24.57
CA SER A 694 -19.51 6.32 24.79
C SER A 694 -20.17 5.51 23.68
N LEU A 695 -21.44 5.23 23.88
CA LEU A 695 -22.31 4.78 22.78
C LEU A 695 -22.85 5.97 22.00
N GLU A 696 -23.08 5.81 20.70
CA GLU A 696 -23.64 6.82 19.81
C GLU A 696 -25.02 7.31 20.28
N LEU A 697 -25.75 6.42 20.98
CA LEU A 697 -27.05 6.70 21.58
C LEU A 697 -27.18 5.96 22.91
N LYS A 698 -27.68 6.63 23.95
CA LYS A 698 -28.05 6.02 25.23
C LYS A 698 -29.52 5.55 25.16
N LEU A 699 -29.71 4.26 24.97
CA LEU A 699 -31.03 3.65 24.94
C LEU A 699 -31.64 3.56 26.35
N THR A 700 -32.93 3.91 26.50
CA THR A 700 -33.72 3.73 27.69
C THR A 700 -34.24 2.30 27.79
N ASP A 701 -34.76 1.91 28.98
CA ASP A 701 -35.41 0.60 29.18
C ASP A 701 -36.63 0.43 28.28
N GLN A 702 -37.43 1.49 28.09
CA GLN A 702 -38.57 1.47 27.18
C GLN A 702 -38.16 1.25 25.73
N GLN A 703 -37.11 1.93 25.28
CA GLN A 703 -36.56 1.75 23.92
C GLN A 703 -36.00 0.35 23.71
N ASN A 704 -35.24 -0.16 24.67
CA ASN A 704 -34.80 -1.55 24.64
C ASN A 704 -35.99 -2.52 24.59
N GLY A 705 -37.08 -2.24 25.36
CA GLY A 705 -38.32 -3.03 25.34
C GLY A 705 -39.05 -3.06 23.99
N VAL A 706 -38.76 -2.11 23.09
CA VAL A 706 -39.28 -2.13 21.71
C VAL A 706 -38.35 -2.95 20.79
N LEU A 707 -37.03 -2.78 20.93
CA LEU A 707 -36.04 -3.39 20.02
C LEU A 707 -35.81 -4.88 20.31
N ASN A 708 -35.72 -5.26 21.58
CA ASN A 708 -35.43 -6.63 21.97
C ASN A 708 -36.41 -7.66 21.42
N PRO A 709 -37.75 -7.45 21.51
CA PRO A 709 -38.73 -8.38 20.92
C PRO A 709 -38.60 -8.56 19.41
N LEU A 710 -37.94 -7.64 18.72
CA LEU A 710 -37.65 -7.70 17.28
C LEU A 710 -36.41 -8.50 16.94
N GLY A 711 -35.56 -8.86 17.92
CA GLY A 711 -34.28 -9.52 17.67
C GLY A 711 -33.10 -8.56 17.47
N ILE A 712 -33.24 -7.29 17.85
CA ILE A 712 -32.17 -6.29 17.81
C ILE A 712 -31.47 -6.26 19.17
N ASN A 713 -30.17 -6.59 19.22
CA ASN A 713 -29.38 -6.57 20.44
C ASN A 713 -28.94 -5.16 20.79
N CYS A 714 -29.29 -4.69 21.97
CA CYS A 714 -28.95 -3.34 22.40
C CYS A 714 -27.60 -3.30 23.10
N LEU A 715 -26.78 -2.30 22.75
CA LEU A 715 -25.66 -1.88 23.58
C LEU A 715 -26.16 -0.83 24.56
N ARG A 716 -25.82 -0.97 25.86
CA ARG A 716 -26.38 -0.11 26.89
C ARG A 716 -25.29 0.36 27.86
N THR A 717 -25.50 1.53 28.44
CA THR A 717 -24.62 2.08 29.49
C THR A 717 -25.32 2.08 30.82
N PHE A 718 -24.73 1.43 31.82
CA PHE A 718 -25.23 1.40 33.20
C PHE A 718 -24.32 2.21 34.12
N PRO A 719 -24.89 2.85 35.17
CA PRO A 719 -24.08 3.49 36.18
C PRO A 719 -23.10 2.49 36.81
N ILE A 720 -21.87 2.91 37.06
CA ILE A 720 -20.79 2.13 37.71
C ILE A 720 -20.18 1.07 36.76
N VAL A 721 -20.98 0.30 36.04
CA VAL A 721 -20.51 -0.81 35.18
C VAL A 721 -19.98 -0.31 33.84
N GLY A 722 -20.53 0.80 33.33
CA GLY A 722 -20.19 1.32 32.00
C GLY A 722 -21.05 0.75 30.90
N SER A 723 -20.50 0.72 29.69
CA SER A 723 -21.18 0.21 28.50
C SER A 723 -21.01 -1.30 28.39
N VAL A 724 -22.10 -1.99 28.09
CA VAL A 724 -22.17 -3.46 28.01
C VAL A 724 -23.02 -3.93 26.81
N VAL A 725 -22.81 -5.15 26.40
CA VAL A 725 -23.73 -5.86 25.51
C VAL A 725 -24.93 -6.30 26.31
N TRP A 726 -26.16 -5.94 25.89
CA TRP A 726 -27.40 -6.18 26.59
C TRP A 726 -28.46 -6.90 25.74
N GLY A 727 -28.02 -7.92 24.97
CA GLY A 727 -28.84 -8.75 24.12
C GLY A 727 -28.07 -9.93 23.58
N ASP A 728 -28.78 -11.07 23.40
CA ASP A 728 -28.22 -12.35 22.93
C ASP A 728 -29.12 -12.97 21.85
N ARG A 729 -29.74 -12.17 21.00
CA ARG A 729 -30.70 -12.66 20.01
C ARG A 729 -30.06 -12.74 18.62
N THR A 730 -30.40 -13.80 17.89
CA THR A 730 -30.14 -13.90 16.45
C THR A 730 -31.07 -12.98 15.66
N LEU A 731 -30.82 -12.74 14.39
CA LEU A 731 -31.76 -12.02 13.52
C LEU A 731 -33.08 -12.76 13.33
N ARG A 732 -33.15 -14.07 13.63
CA ARG A 732 -34.37 -14.86 13.71
C ARG A 732 -34.92 -14.93 15.14
N GLY A 733 -34.36 -14.15 16.04
CA GLY A 733 -34.72 -14.14 17.45
C GLY A 733 -35.92 -13.27 17.82
N ALA A 734 -36.70 -12.76 16.86
CA ALA A 734 -37.92 -12.04 17.13
C ALA A 734 -38.95 -12.95 17.82
N ASP A 735 -39.65 -12.41 18.83
CA ASP A 735 -40.59 -13.19 19.62
C ASP A 735 -41.74 -13.79 18.77
N ILE A 736 -42.16 -13.10 17.71
CA ILE A 736 -43.18 -13.55 16.78
C ILE A 736 -42.80 -14.81 15.98
N LEU A 737 -41.50 -15.06 15.82
CA LEU A 737 -40.99 -16.15 14.99
C LEU A 737 -40.89 -17.47 15.74
N ASP A 738 -40.94 -17.47 17.08
CA ASP A 738 -40.83 -18.63 17.98
C ASP A 738 -39.73 -19.63 17.57
N SER A 739 -38.52 -19.11 17.28
CA SER A 739 -37.42 -19.90 16.77
C SER A 739 -36.69 -20.66 17.87
N ASP A 740 -36.38 -21.95 17.64
CA ASP A 740 -35.50 -22.73 18.51
C ASP A 740 -34.13 -22.08 18.68
N TYR A 741 -33.67 -21.37 17.66
CA TYR A 741 -32.40 -20.63 17.61
C TYR A 741 -32.60 -19.11 17.82
N LYS A 742 -33.50 -18.78 18.73
CA LYS A 742 -33.76 -17.39 19.15
C LYS A 742 -32.47 -16.72 19.69
N TYR A 743 -31.66 -17.48 20.43
CA TYR A 743 -30.48 -16.99 21.13
C TYR A 743 -29.18 -17.33 20.44
N VAL A 744 -28.25 -16.35 20.37
CA VAL A 744 -26.89 -16.49 19.81
C VAL A 744 -26.11 -17.58 20.52
N SER A 745 -26.17 -17.61 21.86
CA SER A 745 -25.49 -18.63 22.67
C SER A 745 -25.96 -20.05 22.34
N VAL A 746 -27.25 -20.25 22.10
CA VAL A 746 -27.83 -21.55 21.71
C VAL A 746 -27.35 -21.94 20.29
N ARG A 747 -27.40 -21.01 19.36
CA ARG A 747 -26.96 -21.29 17.99
C ARG A 747 -25.46 -21.56 17.94
N ARG A 748 -24.62 -20.76 18.61
CA ARG A 748 -23.16 -20.95 18.65
C ARG A 748 -22.80 -22.30 19.31
N LEU A 749 -23.48 -22.72 20.37
CA LEU A 749 -23.29 -24.06 20.93
C LEU A 749 -23.58 -25.16 19.89
N THR A 750 -24.66 -25.00 19.12
CA THR A 750 -25.01 -25.97 18.07
C THR A 750 -23.92 -26.01 16.99
N LEU A 751 -23.46 -24.84 16.48
CA LEU A 751 -22.40 -24.75 15.49
C LEU A 751 -21.08 -25.38 16.00
N TYR A 752 -20.77 -25.16 17.27
CA TYR A 752 -19.60 -25.76 17.92
C TYR A 752 -19.70 -27.31 17.99
N ILE A 753 -20.89 -27.83 18.33
CA ILE A 753 -21.09 -29.29 18.34
C ILE A 753 -20.99 -29.83 16.91
N GLU A 754 -21.69 -29.22 15.95
CA GLU A 754 -21.68 -29.61 14.55
C GLU A 754 -20.25 -29.69 13.99
N GLU A 755 -19.43 -28.65 14.19
CA GLU A 755 -18.09 -28.62 13.68
C GLU A 755 -17.13 -29.59 14.42
N SER A 756 -17.28 -29.71 15.75
CA SER A 756 -16.46 -30.64 16.54
C SER A 756 -16.75 -32.09 16.16
N LEU A 757 -18.01 -32.44 15.93
CA LEU A 757 -18.40 -33.74 15.46
C LEU A 757 -17.94 -34.01 14.03
N TYR A 758 -18.08 -33.04 13.13
CA TYR A 758 -17.58 -33.11 11.76
C TYR A 758 -16.09 -33.45 11.71
N GLN A 759 -15.26 -32.69 12.45
CA GLN A 759 -13.82 -32.93 12.51
C GLN A 759 -13.47 -34.25 13.22
N GLY A 760 -14.17 -34.52 14.33
CA GLY A 760 -13.87 -35.62 15.21
C GLY A 760 -14.36 -36.99 14.72
N THR A 761 -15.16 -37.05 13.65
CA THR A 761 -15.68 -38.31 13.07
C THR A 761 -15.07 -38.64 11.69
N LYS A 762 -14.17 -37.84 11.15
CA LYS A 762 -13.51 -38.07 9.84
C LYS A 762 -12.85 -39.46 9.74
N TRP A 763 -12.39 -40.00 10.85
CA TRP A 763 -11.77 -41.33 10.91
C TRP A 763 -12.72 -42.46 10.53
N ALA A 764 -14.07 -42.26 10.66
CA ALA A 764 -15.07 -43.28 10.36
C ALA A 764 -15.26 -43.48 8.84
N VAL A 765 -14.79 -42.59 8.02
CA VAL A 765 -14.89 -42.68 6.56
C VAL A 765 -14.04 -43.84 6.06
N PHE A 766 -14.59 -44.69 5.22
CA PHE A 766 -14.03 -45.94 4.71
C PHE A 766 -13.85 -47.08 5.73
N GLU A 767 -14.34 -46.93 6.98
CA GLU A 767 -14.39 -48.03 7.92
C GLU A 767 -15.56 -48.99 7.54
N PRO A 768 -15.48 -50.30 7.87
CA PRO A 768 -16.56 -51.27 7.62
C PRO A 768 -17.84 -50.88 8.31
N ASN A 769 -18.93 -50.71 7.54
CA ASN A 769 -20.23 -50.27 8.04
C ASN A 769 -20.96 -51.43 8.80
N ASN A 770 -20.68 -51.53 10.08
CA ASN A 770 -21.22 -52.56 10.96
C ASN A 770 -21.36 -52.08 12.41
N GLU A 771 -21.90 -52.96 13.30
CA GLU A 771 -22.11 -52.62 14.71
C GLU A 771 -20.85 -52.19 15.45
N ASN A 772 -19.65 -52.65 15.04
CA ASN A 772 -18.41 -52.25 15.69
C ASN A 772 -18.12 -50.75 15.42
N LEU A 773 -18.31 -50.30 14.18
CA LEU A 773 -18.18 -48.89 13.79
C LEU A 773 -19.23 -48.05 14.52
N TRP A 774 -20.49 -48.52 14.54
CA TRP A 774 -21.57 -47.76 15.18
C TRP A 774 -21.35 -47.62 16.69
N SER A 775 -20.88 -48.70 17.36
CA SER A 775 -20.54 -48.67 18.78
C SER A 775 -19.38 -47.71 19.06
N ALA A 776 -18.34 -47.68 18.20
CA ALA A 776 -17.21 -46.76 18.32
C ALA A 776 -17.65 -45.30 18.13
N LEU A 777 -18.53 -45.02 17.16
CA LEU A 777 -19.13 -43.70 16.96
C LEU A 777 -19.98 -43.24 18.15
N ARG A 778 -20.88 -44.10 18.64
CA ARG A 778 -21.69 -43.80 19.85
C ARG A 778 -20.80 -43.46 21.04
N LEU A 779 -19.74 -44.24 21.23
CA LEU A 779 -18.85 -44.05 22.37
C LEU A 779 -18.06 -42.75 22.25
N SER A 780 -17.51 -42.43 21.04
CA SER A 780 -16.71 -41.24 20.79
C SER A 780 -17.57 -39.98 20.89
N VAL A 781 -18.72 -39.93 20.19
CA VAL A 781 -19.67 -38.83 20.23
C VAL A 781 -20.30 -38.68 21.63
N GLY A 782 -20.71 -39.79 22.26
CA GLY A 782 -21.24 -39.78 23.61
C GLY A 782 -20.27 -39.24 24.65
N SER A 783 -18.99 -39.60 24.56
CA SER A 783 -17.97 -39.07 25.46
C SER A 783 -17.77 -37.57 25.31
N PHE A 784 -17.81 -37.04 24.07
CA PHE A 784 -17.75 -35.61 23.80
C PHE A 784 -18.96 -34.87 24.38
N MET A 785 -20.19 -35.39 24.11
CA MET A 785 -21.42 -34.80 24.62
C MET A 785 -21.48 -34.88 26.16
N GLU A 786 -21.00 -35.95 26.77
CA GLU A 786 -20.92 -36.09 28.24
C GLU A 786 -19.97 -35.04 28.84
N SER A 787 -18.85 -34.76 28.18
CA SER A 787 -17.92 -33.72 28.61
C SER A 787 -18.57 -32.33 28.63
N LEU A 788 -19.36 -31.99 27.61
CA LEU A 788 -20.10 -30.73 27.53
C LEU A 788 -21.25 -30.68 28.57
N SER A 789 -21.95 -31.79 28.79
CA SER A 789 -22.99 -31.89 29.81
C SER A 789 -22.45 -31.58 31.21
N ARG A 790 -21.31 -32.18 31.57
CA ARG A 790 -20.62 -31.91 32.84
C ARG A 790 -20.19 -30.46 33.01
N GLN A 791 -19.91 -29.77 31.92
CA GLN A 791 -19.58 -28.33 31.90
C GLN A 791 -20.84 -27.45 31.98
N GLY A 792 -22.05 -28.05 31.88
CA GLY A 792 -23.30 -27.33 31.98
C GLY A 792 -23.84 -26.75 30.68
N ALA A 793 -23.38 -27.25 29.52
CA ALA A 793 -23.81 -26.76 28.21
C ALA A 793 -25.28 -27.04 27.89
N PHE A 794 -25.84 -28.13 28.40
CA PHE A 794 -27.23 -28.53 28.16
C PHE A 794 -27.80 -29.37 29.31
N TYR A 795 -29.12 -29.46 29.39
CA TYR A 795 -29.80 -30.19 30.43
C TYR A 795 -29.78 -31.71 30.22
N SER A 796 -29.84 -32.13 28.96
CA SER A 796 -29.85 -33.54 28.59
C SER A 796 -29.36 -33.72 27.17
N TYR A 797 -28.86 -34.93 26.87
CA TYR A 797 -28.47 -35.29 25.51
C TYR A 797 -28.75 -36.78 25.28
N GLN A 798 -28.84 -37.16 24.01
CA GLN A 798 -28.93 -38.54 23.57
C GLN A 798 -28.13 -38.73 22.29
N VAL A 799 -27.42 -39.83 22.19
CA VAL A 799 -26.66 -40.25 20.99
C VAL A 799 -27.10 -41.62 20.57
N VAL A 800 -27.62 -41.74 19.36
CA VAL A 800 -28.09 -43.01 18.78
C VAL A 800 -27.35 -43.27 17.47
N CYS A 801 -26.79 -44.46 17.35
CA CYS A 801 -26.19 -44.95 16.12
C CYS A 801 -26.30 -46.48 16.12
N ASP A 802 -27.37 -46.99 15.59
CA ASP A 802 -27.73 -48.43 15.60
C ASP A 802 -28.63 -48.74 14.40
N LYS A 803 -29.24 -49.94 14.43
CA LYS A 803 -30.16 -50.41 13.38
C LYS A 803 -31.41 -49.54 13.21
N THR A 804 -31.76 -48.68 14.19
CA THR A 804 -32.91 -47.79 14.09
C THR A 804 -32.57 -46.51 13.32
N THR A 805 -31.30 -46.09 13.35
CA THR A 805 -30.80 -44.91 12.64
C THR A 805 -30.14 -45.26 11.29
N THR A 806 -29.49 -46.44 11.18
CA THR A 806 -28.85 -46.91 9.95
C THR A 806 -29.55 -48.17 9.44
N THR A 807 -30.39 -48.03 8.42
CA THR A 807 -31.13 -49.13 7.82
C THR A 807 -30.25 -49.99 6.90
N GLN A 808 -30.74 -51.18 6.48
CA GLN A 808 -30.00 -52.00 5.49
C GLN A 808 -29.77 -51.26 4.18
N ARG A 809 -30.72 -50.43 3.74
CA ARG A 809 -30.57 -49.58 2.57
C ARG A 809 -29.43 -48.57 2.73
N ASP A 810 -29.29 -47.97 3.91
CA ASP A 810 -28.19 -47.02 4.18
C ASP A 810 -26.84 -47.76 4.15
N ILE A 811 -26.77 -48.98 4.72
CA ILE A 811 -25.56 -49.81 4.65
C ILE A 811 -25.18 -50.10 3.20
N ASP A 812 -26.16 -50.50 2.37
CA ASP A 812 -25.94 -50.80 0.95
C ASP A 812 -25.48 -49.55 0.14
N LEU A 813 -25.83 -48.32 0.60
CA LEU A 813 -25.41 -47.04 0.06
C LEU A 813 -24.11 -46.52 0.69
N GLY A 814 -23.54 -47.24 1.66
CA GLY A 814 -22.32 -46.82 2.37
C GLY A 814 -22.56 -45.70 3.39
N ILE A 815 -23.80 -45.49 3.85
CA ILE A 815 -24.21 -44.42 4.76
C ILE A 815 -24.25 -44.95 6.19
N VAL A 816 -23.72 -44.19 7.15
CA VAL A 816 -23.91 -44.38 8.62
C VAL A 816 -24.59 -43.15 9.17
N ASN A 817 -25.72 -43.34 9.83
CA ASN A 817 -26.48 -42.26 10.46
C ASN A 817 -26.25 -42.22 11.97
N VAL A 818 -25.76 -41.10 12.47
CA VAL A 818 -25.62 -40.80 13.89
C VAL A 818 -26.60 -39.69 14.27
N LEU A 819 -27.55 -40.02 15.14
CA LEU A 819 -28.51 -39.06 15.67
C LEU A 819 -28.02 -38.51 16.99
N VAL A 820 -27.82 -37.18 17.08
CA VAL A 820 -27.44 -36.47 18.29
C VAL A 820 -28.55 -35.48 18.64
N GLN A 821 -29.14 -35.65 19.81
CA GLN A 821 -30.20 -34.79 20.35
C GLN A 821 -29.70 -34.18 21.65
N PHE A 822 -29.99 -32.92 21.89
CA PHE A 822 -29.65 -32.24 23.14
C PHE A 822 -30.63 -31.10 23.45
N ALA A 823 -30.82 -30.82 24.73
CA ALA A 823 -31.67 -29.74 25.24
C ALA A 823 -30.75 -28.61 25.76
N PRO A 824 -30.49 -27.54 24.98
CA PRO A 824 -29.54 -26.49 25.35
C PRO A 824 -30.03 -25.69 26.58
N VAL A 825 -29.09 -25.17 27.36
CA VAL A 825 -29.41 -24.19 28.40
C VAL A 825 -29.74 -22.87 27.72
N LYS A 826 -30.93 -22.34 27.95
CA LYS A 826 -31.35 -21.01 27.44
C LYS A 826 -31.01 -19.93 28.49
N PRO A 827 -30.58 -18.74 28.05
CA PRO A 827 -30.30 -17.65 28.97
C PRO A 827 -31.54 -17.17 29.69
N ALA A 828 -31.43 -16.78 30.97
CA ALA A 828 -32.48 -16.07 31.69
C ALA A 828 -32.49 -14.60 31.20
N GLU A 829 -33.35 -14.29 30.23
CA GLU A 829 -33.50 -12.95 29.69
C GLU A 829 -34.33 -12.04 30.61
N PHE A 830 -35.30 -12.59 31.37
CA PHE A 830 -36.16 -11.86 32.25
C PHE A 830 -36.13 -12.46 33.67
N VAL A 831 -35.92 -11.61 34.68
CA VAL A 831 -36.04 -11.98 36.10
C VAL A 831 -37.22 -11.25 36.70
N VAL A 832 -38.25 -11.99 37.14
CA VAL A 832 -39.44 -11.43 37.80
C VAL A 832 -39.34 -11.66 39.31
N ILE A 833 -39.21 -10.59 40.07
CA ILE A 833 -39.21 -10.64 41.54
C ILE A 833 -40.62 -10.29 42.03
N GLN A 834 -41.27 -11.26 42.68
CA GLN A 834 -42.57 -11.03 43.33
C GLN A 834 -42.36 -10.73 44.82
N ILE A 835 -42.74 -9.54 45.24
CA ILE A 835 -42.66 -9.12 46.65
C ILE A 835 -44.06 -9.10 47.21
N GLN A 836 -44.36 -9.97 48.20
CA GLN A 836 -45.60 -9.95 48.90
C GLN A 836 -45.39 -9.53 50.36
N GLN A 837 -46.02 -8.44 50.77
CA GLN A 837 -46.03 -8.01 52.13
C GLN A 837 -47.00 -8.89 52.94
N GLN A 838 -46.51 -9.63 53.92
CA GLN A 838 -47.36 -10.36 54.85
C GLN A 838 -47.85 -9.43 55.95
N ALA A 839 -49.12 -9.34 56.16
CA ALA A 839 -49.65 -8.64 57.35
C ALA A 839 -49.21 -9.39 58.61
N GLY A 840 -48.55 -8.69 59.53
CA GLY A 840 -48.11 -9.29 60.78
C GLY A 840 -49.31 -9.88 61.50
N GLN A 841 -49.27 -11.14 61.77
CA GLN A 841 -50.18 -11.70 62.77
C GLN A 841 -49.71 -11.21 64.12
N THR A 842 -50.46 -10.31 64.66
CA THR A 842 -50.38 -10.00 66.11
C THR A 842 -50.88 -11.25 66.87
N THR A 843 -49.95 -12.02 67.44
CA THR A 843 -50.21 -13.03 68.43
C THR A 843 -50.77 -12.42 69.73
#